data_904ecd5954eca7cdc56ceda11dbccf74
#
_entry.id   904ecd5954eca7cdc56ceda11dbccf74
#
_cell.length_a   1.000
_cell.length_b   1.000
_cell.length_c   1.000
_cell.angle_alpha   90.00
_cell.angle_beta   90.00
_cell.angle_gamma   90.00
#
_symmetry.space_group_name_H-M   'P 1'
#
loop_
_entity.id
_entity.type
_entity.pdbx_description
1 polymer ?
#
loop_
_entity_poly.entity_id
_entity_poly.type
_entity_poly.pdbx_seq_one_letter_code
_entity_poly.pdbx_strand_id
1 'polypeptide(L)'
;MVFSSNRAVCLLLTFGFGQALGQAEFTRDIQPLLKQYCYGCHGNKRAKAEVNLEAFGATPNFFRDGRTWEKVQHMLHQREMPPDKKPQPTEDERILLTEFIDSQLAKFDCSNPAVPVNPGRVTLRRLNRSEYNNTIRDLFGVDYRPAADFPNDEVGYGFDNIGDVLSLSPILMEKYLRAAEEITAKAIRTDIPAYPPEENIRTKKWGTKSDEEAVRIEDDSFWGLMREGSXDIRYPFKTDGEYLLRLNAYATLAGPEPPKMQVRLNGKPVKTFDVKEREDERRDFVVKLKPGKGVHQVSVAYLNNYVNNDSPDPALRGDRNLFVKSTDMIGPLDAPQPKLPESHRRVIVRQPKPGEARQVARESLAQFAEKAYRRPVDEKEVNRLLSFVDMVMGDGGSFEEGMQLATQAVLVSPHFLFRWELDTRPASDETIRRLNDWELASRLSYFLWSSMPDVELFRLAKRGELTRPDVLAAQVRRMVADPRSGALVENFAGQWLQIRNLAGVTPDPVKFPTFDDGLRAAMKRETELFFEAVMKEDRSIFELIDSDFTYLNDRLARHYGIDGVSGPGFRRVSLAKGSGRGGVLTHASILTITSNPTRTSPVNRGKWILEEILGTPPPPPPPDVGELEENEEAITSGTLRERLEKHRAK
;
A
#
# COMPACT_ATOMS: atom_id res chain seq x y z
N MET A 1 25.02 5.51 50.07
CA MET A 1 26.45 5.43 50.34
C MET A 1 27.17 6.38 49.41
N VAL A 2 27.86 7.35 50.01
CA VAL A 2 28.56 8.46 49.36
C VAL A 2 29.93 7.99 48.89
N PHE A 3 30.28 8.21 47.63
CA PHE A 3 31.68 8.12 47.20
C PHE A 3 32.15 9.48 46.68
N SER A 4 33.18 9.96 47.30
CA SER A 4 33.77 11.27 47.08
C SER A 4 34.69 11.28 45.84
N SER A 5 34.68 12.40 45.16
CA SER A 5 35.54 12.75 44.04
C SER A 5 36.97 13.05 44.46
N ASN A 6 37.94 12.56 43.69
CA ASN A 6 39.31 13.12 43.71
C ASN A 6 39.59 13.71 42.34
N ARG A 7 39.62 15.03 42.27
CA ARG A 7 40.12 15.78 41.10
C ARG A 7 41.63 16.03 41.28
N ALA A 8 42.41 15.46 40.40
CA ALA A 8 43.82 15.87 40.26
C ALA A 8 43.88 17.00 39.22
N VAL A 9 44.26 18.16 39.65
CA VAL A 9 44.49 19.35 38.81
C VAL A 9 45.91 19.31 38.29
N CYS A 10 46.10 19.04 37.01
CA CYS A 10 47.37 19.28 36.32
C CYS A 10 47.34 20.69 35.72
N LEU A 11 48.05 21.60 36.35
CA LEU A 11 48.25 22.96 35.82
C LEU A 11 49.38 22.93 34.80
N LEU A 12 49.08 22.93 33.51
CA LEU A 12 50.04 23.19 32.44
C LEU A 12 49.92 24.65 32.02
N LEU A 13 50.89 25.44 32.44
CA LEU A 13 51.09 26.81 31.99
C LEU A 13 51.62 26.81 30.57
N THR A 14 50.77 26.95 29.57
CA THR A 14 51.20 27.31 28.22
C THR A 14 50.99 28.80 28.01
N PHE A 15 52.07 29.54 27.90
CA PHE A 15 52.06 30.91 27.42
C PHE A 15 51.70 30.88 25.92
N GLY A 16 50.44 31.07 25.60
CA GLY A 16 50.02 31.29 24.24
C GLY A 16 49.78 32.77 23.97
N PHE A 17 50.53 33.34 23.07
CA PHE A 17 50.18 34.61 22.46
C PHE A 17 48.91 34.39 21.59
N GLY A 18 47.76 34.48 22.20
CA GLY A 18 46.51 34.53 21.49
C GLY A 18 46.17 35.96 21.14
N GLN A 19 46.46 36.40 19.94
CA GLN A 19 45.76 37.54 19.39
C GLN A 19 44.28 37.15 19.30
N ALA A 20 43.40 37.85 19.97
CA ALA A 20 41.97 37.73 19.79
C ALA A 20 41.66 38.21 18.38
N LEU A 21 41.69 37.29 17.40
CA LEU A 21 41.14 37.53 16.08
C LEU A 21 39.65 37.80 16.29
N GLY A 22 39.21 39.01 16.02
CA GLY A 22 37.78 39.36 16.03
C GLY A 22 37.03 38.38 15.16
N GLN A 23 35.87 37.93 15.62
CA GLN A 23 35.05 36.96 14.88
C GLN A 23 34.80 37.45 13.45
N ALA A 24 35.18 36.66 12.46
CA ALA A 24 34.99 37.02 11.05
C ALA A 24 33.50 37.25 10.77
N GLU A 25 33.22 38.30 10.01
CA GLU A 25 31.85 38.70 9.67
C GLU A 25 31.58 38.44 8.18
N PHE A 26 30.46 37.81 7.86
CA PHE A 26 30.16 37.35 6.49
C PHE A 26 30.28 38.48 5.46
N THR A 27 29.60 39.58 5.69
CA THR A 27 29.54 40.70 4.72
C THR A 27 30.86 41.40 4.52
N ARG A 28 31.64 41.52 5.61
CA ARG A 28 32.92 42.26 5.61
C ARG A 28 34.07 41.41 5.11
N ASP A 29 34.13 40.15 5.54
CA ASP A 29 35.34 39.33 5.40
C ASP A 29 35.18 38.17 4.38
N ILE A 30 33.97 37.59 4.26
CA ILE A 30 33.72 36.38 3.48
C ILE A 30 33.10 36.69 2.11
N GLN A 31 32.06 37.52 2.09
CA GLN A 31 31.36 37.85 0.85
C GLN A 31 32.27 38.46 -0.24
N PRO A 32 33.23 39.33 0.10
CA PRO A 32 34.19 39.82 -0.91
C PRO A 32 35.01 38.69 -1.57
N LEU A 33 35.44 37.71 -0.77
CA LEU A 33 36.20 36.57 -1.27
C LEU A 33 35.32 35.68 -2.17
N LEU A 34 34.07 35.42 -1.76
CA LEU A 34 33.12 34.67 -2.61
C LEU A 34 32.88 35.41 -3.93
N LYS A 35 32.75 36.73 -3.90
CA LYS A 35 32.56 37.57 -5.08
C LYS A 35 33.78 37.48 -6.01
N GLN A 36 34.98 37.50 -5.44
CA GLN A 36 36.23 37.46 -6.19
C GLN A 36 36.47 36.08 -6.85
N TYR A 37 36.25 35.00 -6.10
CA TYR A 37 36.69 33.66 -6.51
C TYR A 37 35.56 32.74 -6.97
N CYS A 38 34.32 32.99 -6.56
CA CYS A 38 33.21 32.02 -6.75
C CYS A 38 32.07 32.52 -7.63
N TYR A 39 31.60 33.78 -7.48
CA TYR A 39 30.40 34.29 -8.16
C TYR A 39 30.51 34.32 -9.68
N GLY A 40 31.73 34.37 -10.26
CA GLY A 40 31.93 34.30 -11.70
C GLY A 40 31.40 33.00 -12.33
N CYS A 41 31.30 31.94 -11.53
CA CYS A 41 30.78 30.63 -11.96
C CYS A 41 29.52 30.21 -11.16
N HIS A 42 29.42 30.66 -9.92
CA HIS A 42 28.33 30.31 -8.99
C HIS A 42 27.54 31.56 -8.56
N GLY A 43 27.14 32.38 -9.54
CA GLY A 43 26.39 33.62 -9.32
C GLY A 43 25.10 33.69 -10.12
N ASN A 44 24.40 34.82 -10.02
CA ASN A 44 23.09 35.02 -10.63
C ASN A 44 23.09 34.91 -12.16
N LYS A 45 24.19 35.26 -12.82
CA LYS A 45 24.32 35.13 -14.28
C LYS A 45 24.69 33.73 -14.74
N ARG A 46 25.23 32.92 -13.85
CA ARG A 46 25.73 31.58 -14.17
C ARG A 46 25.78 30.75 -12.87
N ALA A 47 24.98 29.71 -12.80
CA ALA A 47 24.91 28.80 -11.63
C ALA A 47 25.42 27.40 -12.03
N LYS A 48 26.74 27.25 -12.17
CA LYS A 48 27.36 25.95 -12.50
C LYS A 48 27.01 24.91 -11.43
N ALA A 49 26.71 23.70 -11.86
CA ALA A 49 26.29 22.59 -11.00
C ALA A 49 25.10 22.96 -10.10
N GLU A 50 24.25 23.88 -10.61
CA GLU A 50 23.04 24.36 -9.92
C GLU A 50 23.32 25.07 -8.58
N VAL A 51 24.58 25.47 -8.35
CA VAL A 51 24.98 26.22 -7.16
C VAL A 51 25.04 27.72 -7.46
N ASN A 52 24.25 28.52 -6.75
CA ASN A 52 24.23 29.97 -6.86
C ASN A 52 24.51 30.60 -5.49
N LEU A 53 25.80 30.90 -5.23
CA LEU A 53 26.23 31.46 -3.95
C LEU A 53 25.88 32.95 -3.82
N GLU A 54 25.74 33.65 -4.94
CA GLU A 54 25.37 35.08 -4.96
C GLU A 54 23.91 35.27 -4.48
N ALA A 55 23.04 34.31 -4.71
CA ALA A 55 21.63 34.36 -4.31
C ALA A 55 21.44 34.40 -2.79
N PHE A 56 22.44 33.97 -2.01
CA PHE A 56 22.38 34.02 -0.54
C PHE A 56 22.48 35.43 0.03
N GLY A 57 22.95 36.41 -0.78
CA GLY A 57 23.01 37.81 -0.39
C GLY A 57 23.98 38.08 0.75
N ALA A 58 23.63 39.08 1.58
CA ALA A 58 24.46 39.52 2.69
C ALA A 58 24.23 38.72 3.99
N THR A 59 23.14 37.97 4.06
CA THR A 59 22.77 37.21 5.27
C THR A 59 22.41 35.76 4.89
N PRO A 60 23.42 34.95 4.52
CA PRO A 60 23.16 33.55 4.18
C PRO A 60 22.58 32.78 5.37
N ASN A 61 21.64 31.91 5.10
CA ASN A 61 21.10 31.03 6.12
C ASN A 61 21.82 29.67 6.05
N PHE A 62 22.92 29.53 6.79
CA PHE A 62 23.71 28.32 6.81
C PHE A 62 22.90 27.08 7.25
N PHE A 63 21.84 27.32 8.00
CA PHE A 63 20.94 26.29 8.48
C PHE A 63 20.04 25.76 7.39
N ARG A 64 19.31 26.66 6.71
CA ARG A 64 18.40 26.31 5.61
C ARG A 64 19.16 25.75 4.41
N ASP A 65 20.30 26.36 4.10
CA ASP A 65 21.08 26.08 2.91
C ASP A 65 22.30 25.19 3.21
N GLY A 66 22.26 24.46 4.33
CA GLY A 66 23.36 23.66 4.89
C GLY A 66 24.02 22.74 3.89
N ARG A 67 23.23 21.97 3.12
CA ARG A 67 23.77 21.06 2.09
C ARG A 67 24.65 21.76 1.05
N THR A 68 24.28 22.99 0.68
CA THR A 68 25.11 23.76 -0.27
C THR A 68 26.41 24.20 0.40
N TRP A 69 26.32 24.65 1.65
CA TRP A 69 27.51 25.10 2.37
C TRP A 69 28.44 23.94 2.75
N GLU A 70 27.91 22.75 3.03
CA GLU A 70 28.70 21.52 3.22
C GLU A 70 29.48 21.16 1.96
N LYS A 71 28.84 21.28 0.78
CA LYS A 71 29.51 21.06 -0.51
C LYS A 71 30.62 22.10 -0.73
N VAL A 72 30.34 23.38 -0.41
CA VAL A 72 31.35 24.45 -0.54
C VAL A 72 32.52 24.17 0.41
N GLN A 73 32.24 23.82 1.67
CA GLN A 73 33.23 23.43 2.68
C GLN A 73 34.13 22.31 2.14
N HIS A 74 33.48 21.22 1.68
CA HIS A 74 34.20 20.04 1.17
C HIS A 74 35.14 20.41 0.00
N MET A 75 34.63 21.16 -0.97
CA MET A 75 35.39 21.56 -2.16
C MET A 75 36.57 22.48 -1.82
N LEU A 76 36.39 23.35 -0.80
CA LEU A 76 37.48 24.22 -0.32
C LEU A 76 38.54 23.42 0.42
N HIS A 77 38.15 22.49 1.28
CA HIS A 77 39.10 21.60 1.99
C HIS A 77 39.87 20.71 1.06
N GLN A 78 39.22 20.16 0.03
CA GLN A 78 39.89 19.30 -0.97
C GLN A 78 40.69 20.11 -2.00
N ARG A 79 40.63 21.43 -1.98
CA ARG A 79 41.27 22.35 -2.93
C ARG A 79 40.78 22.15 -4.38
N GLU A 80 39.56 21.58 -4.56
CA GLU A 80 38.98 21.36 -5.89
C GLU A 80 38.32 22.64 -6.43
N MET A 81 38.04 23.62 -5.54
CA MET A 81 37.48 24.92 -5.92
C MET A 81 38.29 26.06 -5.31
N PRO A 82 38.54 27.13 -6.07
CA PRO A 82 38.30 27.27 -7.51
C PRO A 82 39.17 26.30 -8.34
N PRO A 83 38.74 25.92 -9.58
CA PRO A 83 39.55 25.05 -10.44
C PRO A 83 40.96 25.66 -10.74
N ASP A 84 41.96 24.84 -10.92
CA ASP A 84 43.39 25.21 -11.08
C ASP A 84 43.64 26.36 -12.07
N LYS A 85 42.82 26.43 -13.14
CA LYS A 85 42.98 27.43 -14.22
C LYS A 85 42.28 28.76 -13.89
N LYS A 86 41.81 28.95 -12.66
CA LYS A 86 41.13 30.17 -12.21
C LYS A 86 41.93 30.85 -11.10
N PRO A 87 41.70 32.16 -10.85
CA PRO A 87 42.35 32.80 -9.70
C PRO A 87 42.09 32.03 -8.41
N GLN A 88 43.16 31.81 -7.65
CA GLN A 88 43.12 31.06 -6.42
C GLN A 88 43.17 32.01 -5.22
N PRO A 89 42.43 31.73 -4.14
CA PRO A 89 42.62 32.46 -2.89
C PRO A 89 44.01 32.16 -2.33
N THR A 90 44.60 33.13 -1.63
CA THR A 90 45.80 32.91 -0.86
C THR A 90 45.51 31.90 0.24
N GLU A 91 46.55 31.34 0.85
CA GLU A 91 46.39 30.35 1.92
C GLU A 91 45.60 30.96 3.10
N ASP A 92 45.91 32.20 3.49
CA ASP A 92 45.20 32.91 4.57
C ASP A 92 43.73 33.11 4.22
N GLU A 93 43.40 33.50 2.97
CA GLU A 93 42.02 33.68 2.51
C GLU A 93 41.28 32.36 2.47
N ARG A 94 41.94 31.27 2.07
CA ARG A 94 41.35 29.93 2.08
C ARG A 94 41.02 29.47 3.49
N ILE A 95 41.97 29.65 4.41
CA ILE A 95 41.80 29.34 5.83
C ILE A 95 40.62 30.14 6.37
N LEU A 96 40.57 31.45 6.11
CA LEU A 96 39.49 32.32 6.57
C LEU A 96 38.11 31.85 6.05
N LEU A 97 38.02 31.47 4.77
CA LEU A 97 36.79 30.95 4.16
C LEU A 97 36.36 29.63 4.82
N THR A 98 37.30 28.67 4.93
CA THR A 98 36.99 27.35 5.50
C THR A 98 36.63 27.44 6.98
N GLU A 99 37.46 28.12 7.80
CA GLU A 99 37.19 28.27 9.23
C GLU A 99 35.84 28.97 9.49
N PHE A 100 35.53 30.00 8.68
CA PHE A 100 34.25 30.69 8.84
C PHE A 100 33.08 29.72 8.57
N ILE A 101 33.12 29.05 7.41
CA ILE A 101 32.03 28.10 7.01
C ILE A 101 31.93 26.98 8.07
N ASP A 102 33.06 26.40 8.48
CA ASP A 102 33.12 25.35 9.50
C ASP A 102 32.45 25.83 10.79
N SER A 103 32.79 27.07 11.23
CA SER A 103 32.22 27.65 12.45
C SER A 103 30.71 27.88 12.37
N GLN A 104 30.20 28.22 11.18
CA GLN A 104 28.77 28.41 10.98
C GLN A 104 28.03 27.08 10.95
N LEU A 105 28.58 26.06 10.25
CA LEU A 105 28.01 24.73 10.20
C LEU A 105 28.06 24.03 11.58
N ALA A 106 29.14 24.26 12.33
CA ALA A 106 29.28 23.73 13.71
C ALA A 106 28.27 24.31 14.72
N LYS A 107 27.67 25.45 14.41
CA LYS A 107 26.59 26.04 15.24
C LYS A 107 25.29 25.25 15.16
N PHE A 108 25.21 24.33 14.22
CA PHE A 108 24.04 23.48 14.04
C PHE A 108 23.98 22.44 15.15
N ASP A 109 23.18 22.72 16.14
CA ASP A 109 23.00 21.85 17.31
C ASP A 109 21.55 21.36 17.36
N CYS A 110 21.34 20.12 16.93
CA CYS A 110 20.03 19.48 16.95
C CYS A 110 19.46 19.29 18.37
N SER A 111 20.30 19.36 19.39
CA SER A 111 19.85 19.25 20.77
C SER A 111 19.36 20.57 21.35
N ASN A 112 19.64 21.70 20.69
CA ASN A 112 19.24 23.03 21.15
C ASN A 112 17.76 23.29 20.80
N PRO A 113 16.86 23.37 21.79
CA PRO A 113 15.43 23.58 21.52
C PRO A 113 15.10 24.96 20.92
N ALA A 114 16.03 25.89 20.94
CA ALA A 114 15.86 27.23 20.34
C ALA A 114 16.12 27.21 18.81
N VAL A 115 16.72 26.14 18.30
CA VAL A 115 16.96 25.99 16.85
C VAL A 115 15.69 25.48 16.20
N PRO A 116 15.07 26.21 15.24
CA PRO A 116 13.89 25.71 14.55
C PRO A 116 14.21 24.43 13.77
N VAL A 117 13.57 23.33 14.16
CA VAL A 117 13.71 22.09 13.42
C VAL A 117 12.93 22.21 12.11
N ASN A 118 13.61 22.15 10.99
CA ASN A 118 12.97 22.11 9.67
C ASN A 118 12.95 20.65 9.16
N PRO A 119 11.78 20.01 9.16
CA PRO A 119 11.70 18.61 8.71
C PRO A 119 11.88 18.48 7.19
N GLY A 120 12.08 19.57 6.48
CA GLY A 120 12.19 19.60 5.04
C GLY A 120 10.83 19.48 4.35
N ARG A 121 10.87 19.47 3.02
CA ARG A 121 9.68 19.32 2.20
C ARG A 121 9.21 17.85 2.21
N VAL A 122 7.93 17.64 2.49
CA VAL A 122 7.32 16.32 2.39
C VAL A 122 6.78 16.14 0.98
N THR A 123 7.30 15.16 0.26
CA THR A 123 6.86 14.83 -1.09
C THR A 123 5.73 13.80 -1.06
N LEU A 124 4.88 13.86 -2.08
CA LEU A 124 3.82 12.86 -2.25
C LEU A 124 4.45 11.52 -2.65
N ARG A 125 4.22 10.48 -1.84
CA ARG A 125 4.87 9.18 -2.01
C ARG A 125 3.93 8.17 -2.63
N ARG A 126 4.23 7.73 -3.85
CA ARG A 126 3.55 6.61 -4.49
C ARG A 126 3.93 5.31 -3.75
N LEU A 127 3.01 4.37 -3.67
CA LEU A 127 3.35 3.01 -3.19
C LEU A 127 4.34 2.37 -4.17
N ASN A 128 5.46 1.87 -3.67
CA ASN A 128 6.36 1.06 -4.49
C ASN A 128 5.80 -0.36 -4.65
N ARG A 129 6.47 -1.21 -5.44
CA ARG A 129 6.00 -2.57 -5.76
C ARG A 129 5.74 -3.41 -4.50
N SER A 130 6.65 -3.36 -3.53
CA SER A 130 6.51 -4.10 -2.27
C SER A 130 5.34 -3.58 -1.43
N GLU A 131 5.24 -2.27 -1.27
CA GLU A 131 4.15 -1.61 -0.53
C GLU A 131 2.79 -1.89 -1.19
N TYR A 132 2.72 -1.87 -2.52
CA TYR A 132 1.50 -2.17 -3.27
C TYR A 132 1.06 -3.61 -3.01
N ASN A 133 1.94 -4.59 -3.21
CA ASN A 133 1.64 -6.01 -3.00
C ASN A 133 1.18 -6.29 -1.56
N ASN A 134 1.90 -5.75 -0.58
CA ASN A 134 1.57 -5.93 0.84
C ASN A 134 0.22 -5.28 1.18
N THR A 135 -0.05 -4.09 0.62
CA THR A 135 -1.32 -3.40 0.83
C THR A 135 -2.49 -4.19 0.24
N ILE A 136 -2.35 -4.73 -0.98
CA ILE A 136 -3.39 -5.58 -1.61
C ILE A 136 -3.62 -6.84 -0.77
N ARG A 137 -2.55 -7.52 -0.34
CA ARG A 137 -2.65 -8.69 0.53
C ARG A 137 -3.47 -8.37 1.80
N ASP A 138 -3.13 -7.29 2.49
CA ASP A 138 -3.74 -6.95 3.77
C ASP A 138 -5.15 -6.39 3.62
N LEU A 139 -5.42 -5.69 2.53
CA LEU A 139 -6.74 -5.11 2.23
C LEU A 139 -7.77 -6.21 1.89
N PHE A 140 -7.38 -7.16 1.04
CA PHE A 140 -8.28 -8.22 0.56
C PHE A 140 -8.13 -9.56 1.31
N GLY A 141 -7.05 -9.77 2.03
CA GLY A 141 -6.76 -11.04 2.70
C GLY A 141 -6.35 -12.15 1.74
N VAL A 142 -5.74 -11.79 0.60
CA VAL A 142 -5.29 -12.75 -0.42
C VAL A 142 -3.81 -12.56 -0.70
N ASP A 143 -3.07 -13.67 -0.79
CA ASP A 143 -1.65 -13.62 -1.17
C ASP A 143 -1.55 -13.59 -2.70
N TYR A 144 -1.73 -12.41 -3.23
CA TYR A 144 -1.61 -12.13 -4.66
C TYR A 144 -0.63 -10.97 -4.84
N ARG A 145 0.29 -11.10 -5.78
CA ARG A 145 1.39 -10.15 -5.99
C ARG A 145 1.29 -9.49 -7.38
N PRO A 146 0.28 -8.65 -7.60
CA PRO A 146 0.04 -8.06 -8.92
C PRO A 146 1.19 -7.17 -9.41
N ALA A 147 1.96 -6.58 -8.50
CA ALA A 147 3.09 -5.71 -8.88
C ALA A 147 4.33 -6.49 -9.35
N ALA A 148 4.27 -7.83 -9.42
CA ALA A 148 5.38 -8.61 -10.01
C ALA A 148 5.64 -8.23 -11.48
N ASP A 149 4.57 -7.83 -12.19
CA ASP A 149 4.58 -7.45 -13.60
C ASP A 149 4.72 -5.93 -13.83
N PHE A 150 4.92 -5.15 -12.78
CA PHE A 150 5.09 -3.69 -12.89
C PHE A 150 6.53 -3.35 -13.29
N PRO A 151 6.75 -2.21 -13.99
CA PRO A 151 8.09 -1.68 -14.15
C PRO A 151 8.81 -1.55 -12.81
N ASN A 152 10.13 -1.68 -12.80
CA ASN A 152 10.91 -1.49 -11.59
C ASN A 152 10.75 -0.07 -11.06
N ASP A 153 10.71 0.06 -9.75
CA ASP A 153 10.66 1.37 -9.10
C ASP A 153 12.00 2.09 -9.28
N GLU A 154 11.93 3.39 -9.48
CA GLU A 154 13.11 4.24 -9.56
C GLU A 154 13.75 4.34 -8.17
N VAL A 155 15.08 4.31 -8.12
CA VAL A 155 15.85 4.30 -6.87
C VAL A 155 16.44 5.69 -6.62
N GLY A 156 16.18 6.25 -5.46
CA GLY A 156 16.80 7.50 -5.00
C GLY A 156 17.56 7.25 -3.70
N TYR A 157 18.78 7.73 -3.61
CA TYR A 157 19.63 7.59 -2.41
C TYR A 157 19.74 6.13 -1.92
N GLY A 158 19.73 5.16 -2.85
CA GLY A 158 19.82 3.74 -2.52
C GLY A 158 18.49 3.06 -2.16
N PHE A 159 17.37 3.79 -2.18
CA PHE A 159 16.04 3.27 -1.77
C PHE A 159 14.99 3.45 -2.86
N ASP A 160 14.11 2.45 -2.99
CA ASP A 160 13.03 2.39 -3.99
C ASP A 160 11.70 3.00 -3.49
N ASN A 161 11.73 3.73 -2.36
CA ASN A 161 10.54 4.36 -1.78
C ASN A 161 10.70 5.88 -1.60
N ILE A 162 11.63 6.49 -2.32
CA ILE A 162 11.87 7.94 -2.26
C ILE A 162 10.85 8.66 -3.16
N GLY A 163 9.99 9.49 -2.56
CA GLY A 163 8.89 10.15 -3.27
C GLY A 163 9.32 11.05 -4.43
N ASP A 164 10.51 11.66 -4.34
CA ASP A 164 10.99 12.57 -5.38
C ASP A 164 11.32 11.88 -6.71
N VAL A 165 11.60 10.56 -6.67
CA VAL A 165 11.96 9.81 -7.88
C VAL A 165 10.82 8.89 -8.37
N LEU A 166 9.86 8.54 -7.52
CA LEU A 166 8.78 7.61 -7.87
C LEU A 166 7.75 8.26 -8.80
N SER A 167 7.97 8.12 -10.10
CA SER A 167 7.09 8.65 -11.14
C SER A 167 5.86 7.74 -11.40
N LEU A 168 4.87 8.28 -12.10
CA LEU A 168 3.69 7.54 -12.55
C LEU A 168 3.64 7.62 -14.08
N SER A 169 4.26 6.64 -14.73
CA SER A 169 4.29 6.56 -16.18
C SER A 169 2.96 6.03 -16.74
N PRO A 170 2.62 6.31 -18.02
CA PRO A 170 1.43 5.74 -18.66
C PRO A 170 1.40 4.21 -18.61
N ILE A 171 2.55 3.55 -18.83
CA ILE A 171 2.66 2.08 -18.76
C ILE A 171 2.30 1.58 -17.35
N LEU A 172 2.78 2.25 -16.32
CA LEU A 172 2.47 1.87 -14.95
C LEU A 172 0.99 2.07 -14.64
N MET A 173 0.36 3.12 -15.19
CA MET A 173 -1.08 3.34 -15.02
C MET A 173 -1.90 2.22 -15.69
N GLU A 174 -1.51 1.75 -16.88
CA GLU A 174 -2.14 0.60 -17.54
C GLU A 174 -2.02 -0.66 -16.69
N LYS A 175 -0.85 -0.87 -16.07
CA LYS A 175 -0.62 -2.00 -15.16
C LYS A 175 -1.52 -1.91 -13.91
N TYR A 176 -1.72 -0.71 -13.35
CA TYR A 176 -2.63 -0.51 -12.21
C TYR A 176 -4.09 -0.83 -12.60
N LEU A 177 -4.54 -0.39 -13.78
CA LEU A 177 -5.89 -0.68 -14.27
C LEU A 177 -6.10 -2.19 -14.40
N ARG A 178 -5.18 -2.87 -15.09
CA ARG A 178 -5.25 -4.33 -15.26
C ARG A 178 -5.19 -5.06 -13.91
N ALA A 179 -4.29 -4.65 -13.03
CA ALA A 179 -4.19 -5.24 -11.68
C ALA A 179 -5.49 -5.06 -10.89
N ALA A 180 -6.14 -3.89 -10.98
CA ALA A 180 -7.41 -3.64 -10.31
C ALA A 180 -8.51 -4.58 -10.81
N GLU A 181 -8.59 -4.81 -12.13
CA GLU A 181 -9.52 -5.77 -12.73
C GLU A 181 -9.27 -7.19 -12.21
N GLU A 182 -8.03 -7.66 -12.26
CA GLU A 182 -7.66 -9.01 -11.83
C GLU A 182 -7.87 -9.23 -10.32
N ILE A 183 -7.53 -8.22 -9.50
CA ILE A 183 -7.72 -8.27 -8.04
C ILE A 183 -9.21 -8.40 -7.71
N THR A 184 -10.05 -7.54 -8.30
CA THR A 184 -11.48 -7.52 -7.97
C THR A 184 -12.19 -8.78 -8.48
N ALA A 185 -11.82 -9.27 -9.66
CA ALA A 185 -12.35 -10.54 -10.19
C ALA A 185 -12.03 -11.73 -9.27
N LYS A 186 -10.85 -11.74 -8.66
CA LYS A 186 -10.45 -12.80 -7.71
C LYS A 186 -11.08 -12.60 -6.33
N ALA A 187 -11.24 -11.35 -5.89
CA ALA A 187 -11.69 -11.04 -4.54
C ALA A 187 -13.21 -11.09 -4.39
N ILE A 188 -13.96 -10.63 -5.39
CA ILE A 188 -15.42 -10.48 -5.33
C ILE A 188 -16.07 -11.49 -6.27
N ARG A 189 -16.77 -12.46 -5.73
CA ARG A 189 -17.51 -13.44 -6.51
C ARG A 189 -18.80 -12.82 -7.08
N THR A 190 -19.05 -13.05 -8.35
CA THR A 190 -20.27 -12.63 -9.06
C THR A 190 -21.26 -13.78 -9.27
N ASP A 191 -20.80 -15.02 -9.15
CA ASP A 191 -21.60 -16.24 -9.30
C ASP A 191 -22.30 -16.66 -8.00
N ILE A 192 -22.85 -15.68 -7.27
CA ILE A 192 -23.50 -15.94 -5.98
C ILE A 192 -24.98 -16.23 -6.20
N PRO A 193 -25.51 -17.34 -5.66
CA PRO A 193 -26.95 -17.59 -5.72
C PRO A 193 -27.74 -16.44 -5.06
N ALA A 194 -28.87 -16.07 -5.67
CA ALA A 194 -29.75 -15.02 -5.12
C ALA A 194 -30.07 -15.30 -3.65
N TYR A 195 -30.07 -14.24 -2.83
CA TYR A 195 -30.39 -14.33 -1.40
C TYR A 195 -31.38 -13.21 -1.03
N PRO A 196 -32.54 -13.58 -0.46
CA PRO A 196 -33.05 -14.96 -0.29
C PRO A 196 -33.19 -15.70 -1.62
N PRO A 197 -33.13 -17.05 -1.62
CA PRO A 197 -33.29 -17.80 -2.87
C PRO A 197 -34.58 -17.38 -3.62
N GLU A 198 -34.47 -17.21 -4.91
CA GLU A 198 -35.58 -16.80 -5.78
C GLU A 198 -35.73 -17.79 -6.93
N GLU A 199 -36.95 -18.24 -7.17
CA GLU A 199 -37.28 -19.14 -8.27
C GLU A 199 -38.41 -18.54 -9.11
N ASN A 200 -38.14 -18.30 -10.38
CA ASN A 200 -39.19 -17.94 -11.33
C ASN A 200 -40.01 -19.19 -11.64
N ILE A 201 -41.31 -19.13 -11.39
CA ILE A 201 -42.22 -20.23 -11.62
C ILE A 201 -42.79 -20.09 -13.04
N ARG A 202 -42.29 -20.93 -13.96
CA ARG A 202 -42.73 -20.92 -15.37
C ARG A 202 -44.23 -21.10 -15.48
N THR A 203 -44.85 -20.43 -16.43
CA THR A 203 -46.31 -20.41 -16.66
C THR A 203 -46.89 -21.82 -16.77
N LYS A 204 -46.24 -22.70 -17.49
CA LYS A 204 -46.70 -24.08 -17.68
C LYS A 204 -46.71 -24.96 -16.42
N LYS A 205 -46.09 -24.52 -15.33
CA LYS A 205 -46.18 -25.24 -14.05
C LYS A 205 -47.54 -25.00 -13.33
N TRP A 206 -48.25 -23.95 -13.74
CA TRP A 206 -49.55 -23.63 -13.19
C TRP A 206 -50.62 -24.46 -13.92
N GLY A 207 -51.40 -25.20 -13.16
CA GLY A 207 -52.56 -25.95 -13.67
C GLY A 207 -53.86 -25.22 -13.33
N THR A 208 -54.92 -25.62 -13.96
CA THR A 208 -56.25 -25.07 -13.66
C THR A 208 -57.20 -26.16 -13.22
N LYS A 209 -58.09 -25.85 -12.32
CA LYS A 209 -59.28 -26.63 -11.97
C LYS A 209 -60.53 -26.03 -12.59
N SER A 210 -60.37 -24.89 -13.24
CA SER A 210 -61.47 -24.18 -13.92
C SER A 210 -61.68 -24.77 -15.32
N ASP A 211 -62.80 -24.48 -15.93
CA ASP A 211 -63.04 -24.83 -17.34
C ASP A 211 -61.92 -24.27 -18.20
N GLU A 212 -61.55 -25.02 -19.25
CA GLU A 212 -60.47 -24.60 -20.14
C GLU A 212 -60.70 -23.24 -20.79
N GLU A 213 -61.97 -22.83 -20.93
CA GLU A 213 -62.36 -21.51 -21.42
C GLU A 213 -62.12 -20.38 -20.42
N ALA A 214 -61.93 -20.69 -19.14
CA ALA A 214 -61.73 -19.69 -18.10
C ALA A 214 -60.26 -19.26 -18.00
N VAL A 215 -59.31 -20.05 -18.55
CA VAL A 215 -57.86 -19.80 -18.42
C VAL A 215 -57.24 -19.77 -19.82
N ARG A 216 -56.59 -18.66 -20.13
CA ARG A 216 -55.79 -18.50 -21.37
C ARG A 216 -54.32 -18.52 -21.03
N ILE A 217 -53.56 -19.45 -21.59
CA ILE A 217 -52.11 -19.53 -21.48
C ILE A 217 -51.53 -19.21 -22.87
N GLU A 218 -50.77 -18.10 -22.94
CA GLU A 218 -50.07 -17.73 -24.18
C GLU A 218 -48.59 -18.02 -24.04
N ASP A 219 -48.13 -19.05 -24.69
CA ASP A 219 -46.76 -19.55 -24.69
C ASP A 219 -46.28 -19.80 -23.24
N ASP A 220 -45.02 -19.61 -22.95
CA ASP A 220 -44.46 -19.63 -21.59
C ASP A 220 -44.39 -18.24 -20.99
N SER A 221 -45.09 -17.23 -21.61
CA SER A 221 -44.86 -15.85 -21.25
C SER A 221 -45.87 -15.28 -20.21
N PHE A 222 -47.14 -15.71 -20.24
CA PHE A 222 -48.12 -15.28 -19.27
C PHE A 222 -49.38 -16.16 -19.26
N TRP A 223 -50.21 -16.03 -18.22
CA TRP A 223 -51.54 -16.64 -18.17
C TRP A 223 -52.59 -15.60 -17.76
N GLY A 224 -53.78 -15.78 -18.28
CA GLY A 224 -54.90 -14.91 -17.98
C GLY A 224 -56.10 -15.68 -17.50
N LEU A 225 -56.89 -15.07 -16.62
CA LEU A 225 -58.17 -15.54 -16.12
C LEU A 225 -59.28 -14.69 -16.74
N MET A 226 -60.04 -15.28 -17.65
CA MET A 226 -61.13 -14.63 -18.41
C MET A 226 -62.48 -14.73 -17.67
N ARG A 227 -62.59 -15.65 -16.70
CA ARG A 227 -63.75 -15.87 -15.83
C ARG A 227 -63.26 -16.20 -14.42
N GLU A 228 -64.19 -16.26 -13.48
CA GLU A 228 -63.83 -16.68 -12.11
C GLU A 228 -63.21 -18.08 -12.11
N GLY A 229 -62.08 -18.21 -11.45
CA GLY A 229 -61.30 -19.44 -11.44
C GLY A 229 -59.92 -19.24 -10.79
N SER A 230 -59.12 -20.27 -10.90
CA SER A 230 -57.75 -20.18 -10.34
C SER A 230 -56.70 -21.00 -11.07
N UNK A 231 -55.28 -20.60 -11.09
CA UNK A 231 -54.37 -21.12 -11.44
C UNK A 231 -53.82 -21.63 -10.37
N ASP A 232 -53.48 -22.76 -10.24
CA ASP A 232 -52.95 -23.49 -9.05
C ASP A 232 -51.62 -24.14 -9.37
N ILE A 233 -50.72 -24.16 -8.36
CA ILE A 233 -49.45 -24.88 -8.44
C ILE A 233 -49.23 -25.68 -7.14
N ARG A 234 -48.69 -26.91 -7.27
CA ARG A 234 -48.20 -27.70 -6.14
C ARG A 234 -46.71 -27.40 -6.00
N TYR A 235 -46.35 -26.49 -5.06
CA TYR A 235 -45.01 -25.99 -4.85
C TYR A 235 -44.31 -26.74 -3.71
N PRO A 236 -43.08 -27.29 -3.93
CA PRO A 236 -42.34 -28.02 -2.90
C PRO A 236 -41.51 -27.06 -2.05
N PHE A 237 -42.04 -26.61 -0.93
CA PHE A 237 -41.27 -25.79 0.02
C PHE A 237 -40.23 -26.66 0.72
N LYS A 238 -38.95 -26.33 0.55
CA LYS A 238 -37.81 -27.13 1.05
C LYS A 238 -37.64 -27.08 2.55
N THR A 239 -38.03 -25.98 3.17
CA THR A 239 -37.94 -25.74 4.62
C THR A 239 -39.18 -25.01 5.13
N ASP A 240 -39.44 -25.10 6.43
CA ASP A 240 -40.37 -24.19 7.11
C ASP A 240 -39.81 -22.77 6.97
N GLY A 241 -40.67 -21.77 7.06
CA GLY A 241 -40.24 -20.38 7.03
C GLY A 241 -41.19 -19.43 6.33
N GLU A 242 -40.78 -18.18 6.23
CA GLU A 242 -41.51 -17.17 5.50
C GLU A 242 -41.01 -17.06 4.07
N TYR A 243 -41.93 -16.99 3.13
CA TYR A 243 -41.66 -16.85 1.69
C TYR A 243 -42.46 -15.65 1.15
N LEU A 244 -42.00 -15.04 0.08
CA LEU A 244 -42.77 -14.04 -0.68
C LEU A 244 -43.14 -14.65 -2.03
N LEU A 245 -44.42 -14.55 -2.37
CA LEU A 245 -44.90 -14.78 -3.75
C LEU A 245 -45.04 -13.40 -4.39
N ARG A 246 -44.27 -13.16 -5.45
CA ARG A 246 -44.31 -11.93 -6.25
C ARG A 246 -45.03 -12.26 -7.57
N LEU A 247 -46.09 -11.49 -7.88
CA LEU A 247 -46.89 -11.65 -9.09
C LEU A 247 -46.83 -10.35 -9.89
N ASN A 248 -46.27 -10.37 -11.06
CA ASN A 248 -46.31 -9.24 -11.99
C ASN A 248 -47.62 -9.32 -12.75
N ALA A 249 -48.58 -8.42 -12.47
CA ALA A 249 -49.93 -8.57 -12.98
C ALA A 249 -50.53 -7.27 -13.51
N TYR A 250 -51.56 -7.42 -14.35
CA TYR A 250 -52.34 -6.33 -14.89
C TYR A 250 -53.77 -6.83 -15.21
N ALA A 251 -54.65 -5.94 -15.67
CA ALA A 251 -56.05 -6.28 -15.91
C ALA A 251 -56.65 -5.49 -17.08
N THR A 252 -57.68 -6.07 -17.71
CA THR A 252 -58.64 -5.27 -18.45
C THR A 252 -59.72 -4.83 -17.48
N LEU A 253 -60.05 -3.54 -17.52
CA LEU A 253 -60.97 -2.92 -16.58
C LEU A 253 -62.33 -2.74 -17.22
N ALA A 254 -63.38 -3.25 -16.54
CA ALA A 254 -64.78 -3.07 -16.96
C ALA A 254 -65.65 -3.20 -15.71
N GLY A 255 -66.79 -2.46 -15.70
CA GLY A 255 -67.70 -2.49 -14.57
C GLY A 255 -67.27 -1.61 -13.39
N PRO A 256 -68.06 -1.65 -12.28
CA PRO A 256 -67.88 -0.68 -11.17
C PRO A 256 -66.69 -0.94 -10.24
N GLU A 257 -66.06 -2.11 -10.33
CA GLU A 257 -64.95 -2.50 -9.46
C GLU A 257 -63.77 -2.99 -10.30
N PRO A 258 -62.54 -2.90 -9.80
CA PRO A 258 -61.39 -3.56 -10.46
C PRO A 258 -61.43 -5.08 -10.26
N PRO A 259 -60.69 -5.86 -11.11
CA PRO A 259 -60.50 -7.28 -10.86
C PRO A 259 -59.91 -7.56 -9.49
N LYS A 260 -60.42 -8.57 -8.79
CA LYS A 260 -59.95 -8.99 -7.47
C LYS A 260 -59.09 -10.28 -7.64
N MET A 261 -57.79 -10.11 -7.42
CA MET A 261 -56.79 -11.20 -7.44
C MET A 261 -56.58 -11.70 -6.01
N GLN A 262 -56.90 -12.95 -5.71
CA GLN A 262 -56.75 -13.53 -4.38
C GLN A 262 -55.68 -14.64 -4.40
N VAL A 263 -54.69 -14.51 -3.54
CA VAL A 263 -53.70 -15.58 -3.31
C VAL A 263 -54.19 -16.47 -2.17
N ARG A 264 -54.10 -17.78 -2.37
CA ARG A 264 -54.50 -18.80 -1.39
C ARG A 264 -53.36 -19.77 -1.13
N LEU A 265 -53.26 -20.29 0.10
CA LEU A 265 -52.33 -21.37 0.47
C LEU A 265 -53.19 -22.53 1.00
N ASN A 266 -53.09 -23.68 0.36
CA ASN A 266 -53.90 -24.87 0.67
C ASN A 266 -55.42 -24.55 0.73
N GLY A 267 -55.89 -23.75 -0.24
CA GLY A 267 -57.27 -23.34 -0.35
C GLY A 267 -57.69 -22.19 0.56
N LYS A 268 -56.88 -21.85 1.57
CA LYS A 268 -57.19 -20.74 2.51
C LYS A 268 -56.73 -19.40 1.95
N PRO A 269 -57.57 -18.38 1.90
CA PRO A 269 -57.19 -17.05 1.46
C PRO A 269 -56.07 -16.45 2.34
N VAL A 270 -55.05 -15.88 1.70
CA VAL A 270 -53.93 -15.20 2.36
C VAL A 270 -54.06 -13.69 2.16
N LYS A 271 -54.29 -13.26 0.91
CA LYS A 271 -54.42 -11.84 0.58
C LYS A 271 -55.22 -11.64 -0.70
N THR A 272 -56.01 -10.59 -0.73
CA THR A 272 -56.73 -10.17 -1.95
C THR A 272 -56.23 -8.79 -2.37
N PHE A 273 -56.04 -8.62 -3.65
CA PHE A 273 -55.59 -7.36 -4.27
C PHE A 273 -56.66 -6.87 -5.25
N ASP A 274 -56.85 -5.59 -5.32
CA ASP A 274 -57.58 -4.91 -6.40
C ASP A 274 -56.53 -4.56 -7.48
N VAL A 275 -56.65 -5.16 -8.66
CA VAL A 275 -55.70 -4.96 -9.77
C VAL A 275 -56.26 -3.85 -10.66
N LYS A 276 -55.68 -2.66 -10.55
CA LYS A 276 -56.14 -1.46 -11.27
C LYS A 276 -55.23 -1.12 -12.45
N GLU A 277 -54.11 -1.79 -12.52
CA GLU A 277 -53.04 -1.56 -13.47
C GLU A 277 -53.41 -2.17 -14.83
N ARG A 278 -53.16 -1.41 -15.92
CA ARG A 278 -53.28 -1.87 -17.29
C ARG A 278 -51.96 -2.49 -17.73
N GLU A 279 -51.91 -3.07 -18.92
CA GLU A 279 -50.73 -3.80 -19.43
C GLU A 279 -49.47 -2.97 -19.45
N ASP A 280 -49.57 -1.70 -19.83
CA ASP A 280 -48.45 -0.74 -19.87
C ASP A 280 -48.06 -0.20 -18.48
N GLU A 281 -48.92 -0.36 -17.47
CA GLU A 281 -48.71 0.08 -16.09
C GLU A 281 -48.54 -1.11 -15.13
N ARG A 282 -48.38 -2.32 -15.63
CA ARG A 282 -48.29 -3.54 -14.80
C ARG A 282 -47.26 -3.39 -13.66
N ARG A 283 -47.57 -4.00 -12.50
CA ARG A 283 -46.69 -3.94 -11.35
C ARG A 283 -46.64 -5.25 -10.56
N ASP A 284 -45.74 -5.30 -9.61
CA ASP A 284 -45.53 -6.45 -8.74
C ASP A 284 -46.46 -6.39 -7.52
N PHE A 285 -47.24 -7.46 -7.34
CA PHE A 285 -48.08 -7.69 -6.16
C PHE A 285 -47.38 -8.73 -5.28
N VAL A 286 -47.03 -8.35 -4.06
CA VAL A 286 -46.23 -9.24 -3.18
C VAL A 286 -47.10 -9.69 -2.00
N VAL A 287 -47.07 -10.99 -1.75
CA VAL A 287 -47.78 -11.59 -0.62
C VAL A 287 -46.83 -12.51 0.16
N LYS A 288 -46.92 -12.40 1.50
CA LYS A 288 -46.13 -13.24 2.41
C LYS A 288 -46.87 -14.54 2.66
N LEU A 289 -46.21 -15.68 2.46
CA LEU A 289 -46.68 -17.03 2.72
C LEU A 289 -45.91 -17.63 3.90
N LYS A 290 -46.56 -18.43 4.71
CA LYS A 290 -45.94 -19.20 5.82
C LYS A 290 -46.26 -20.69 5.70
N PRO A 291 -45.73 -21.36 4.71
CA PRO A 291 -45.89 -22.82 4.59
C PRO A 291 -45.03 -23.56 5.58
N GLY A 292 -45.45 -24.77 5.96
CA GLY A 292 -44.51 -25.77 6.52
C GLY A 292 -43.68 -26.40 5.41
N LYS A 293 -42.66 -27.20 5.79
CA LYS A 293 -41.91 -27.99 4.84
C LYS A 293 -42.84 -29.01 4.15
N GLY A 294 -42.70 -29.14 2.83
CA GLY A 294 -43.51 -30.11 2.07
C GLY A 294 -44.14 -29.50 0.82
N VAL A 295 -45.01 -30.27 0.17
CA VAL A 295 -45.72 -29.82 -1.04
C VAL A 295 -47.04 -29.17 -0.64
N HIS A 296 -47.19 -27.90 -0.95
CA HIS A 296 -48.39 -27.13 -0.67
C HIS A 296 -49.01 -26.60 -1.96
N GLN A 297 -50.32 -26.46 -1.96
CA GLN A 297 -51.03 -25.84 -3.07
C GLN A 297 -51.02 -24.33 -2.90
N VAL A 298 -50.44 -23.63 -3.88
CA VAL A 298 -50.52 -22.15 -3.98
C VAL A 298 -51.47 -21.85 -5.14
N SER A 299 -52.47 -21.00 -4.88
CA SER A 299 -53.49 -20.64 -5.88
C SER A 299 -53.52 -19.12 -6.06
N VAL A 300 -53.68 -18.70 -7.31
CA VAL A 300 -54.01 -17.31 -7.64
C VAL A 300 -55.41 -17.32 -8.27
N ALA A 301 -56.40 -16.76 -7.59
CA ALA A 301 -57.79 -16.83 -7.99
C ALA A 301 -58.30 -15.45 -8.44
N TYR A 302 -59.11 -15.42 -9.45
CA TYR A 302 -59.90 -14.26 -9.90
C TYR A 302 -61.30 -14.42 -9.36
N LEU A 303 -61.83 -13.40 -8.63
CA LEU A 303 -63.03 -13.56 -7.83
C LEU A 303 -64.31 -12.86 -8.35
N ASN A 304 -64.18 -11.85 -9.21
CA ASN A 304 -65.30 -10.99 -9.55
C ASN A 304 -65.37 -10.73 -11.06
N ASN A 305 -65.74 -11.76 -11.78
CA ASN A 305 -65.91 -11.65 -13.21
C ASN A 305 -67.01 -10.62 -13.55
N TYR A 306 -66.82 -9.92 -14.68
CA TYR A 306 -67.80 -8.97 -15.18
C TYR A 306 -67.74 -8.89 -16.69
N VAL A 307 -68.89 -9.11 -17.34
CA VAL A 307 -69.02 -8.96 -18.78
C VAL A 307 -70.30 -8.17 -19.06
N ASN A 308 -70.18 -7.03 -19.71
CA ASN A 308 -71.32 -6.25 -20.17
C ASN A 308 -70.90 -5.40 -21.38
N ASN A 309 -70.97 -6.02 -22.54
CA ASN A 309 -70.56 -5.38 -23.79
C ASN A 309 -71.60 -4.39 -24.34
N ASP A 310 -72.82 -4.46 -23.86
CA ASP A 310 -73.95 -3.65 -24.32
C ASP A 310 -74.26 -2.43 -23.42
N SER A 311 -73.46 -2.23 -22.38
CA SER A 311 -73.67 -1.08 -21.46
C SER A 311 -73.62 0.25 -22.21
N PRO A 312 -74.60 1.13 -22.04
CA PRO A 312 -74.55 2.48 -22.59
C PRO A 312 -73.49 3.36 -21.90
N ASP A 313 -73.08 3.02 -20.67
CA ASP A 313 -72.04 3.69 -19.94
C ASP A 313 -70.67 3.12 -20.35
N PRO A 314 -69.80 3.92 -20.98
CA PRO A 314 -68.45 3.44 -21.38
C PRO A 314 -67.63 2.93 -20.20
N ALA A 315 -67.82 3.45 -18.97
CA ALA A 315 -67.08 3.01 -17.79
C ALA A 315 -67.52 1.60 -17.32
N LEU A 316 -68.69 1.18 -17.68
CA LEU A 316 -69.27 -0.12 -17.32
C LEU A 316 -69.22 -1.14 -18.49
N ARG A 317 -68.82 -0.67 -19.69
CA ARG A 317 -68.81 -1.51 -20.89
C ARG A 317 -67.51 -2.30 -20.97
N GLY A 318 -67.64 -3.57 -21.31
CA GLY A 318 -66.50 -4.43 -21.65
C GLY A 318 -66.44 -5.74 -20.89
N ASP A 319 -65.29 -6.37 -20.98
CA ASP A 319 -64.97 -7.65 -20.37
C ASP A 319 -63.78 -7.48 -19.41
N ARG A 320 -64.01 -7.85 -18.15
CA ARG A 320 -63.01 -7.70 -17.06
C ARG A 320 -62.20 -8.99 -16.98
N ASN A 321 -60.88 -8.87 -17.15
CA ASN A 321 -59.98 -10.04 -17.16
C ASN A 321 -58.73 -9.75 -16.33
N LEU A 322 -58.12 -10.78 -15.72
CA LEU A 322 -56.93 -10.71 -14.91
C LEU A 322 -55.74 -11.43 -15.61
N PHE A 323 -54.62 -10.78 -15.76
CA PHE A 323 -53.41 -11.32 -16.39
C PHE A 323 -52.22 -11.32 -15.45
N VAL A 324 -51.44 -12.40 -15.46
CA VAL A 324 -50.18 -12.53 -14.69
C VAL A 324 -49.04 -12.85 -15.62
N LYS A 325 -48.09 -11.94 -15.71
CA LYS A 325 -46.93 -11.99 -16.65
C LYS A 325 -45.80 -12.82 -16.09
N SER A 326 -45.49 -12.70 -14.80
CA SER A 326 -44.47 -13.54 -14.15
C SER A 326 -44.86 -13.82 -12.69
N THR A 327 -44.32 -14.92 -12.20
CA THR A 327 -44.52 -15.35 -10.82
C THR A 327 -43.16 -15.80 -10.26
N ASP A 328 -42.76 -15.19 -9.13
CA ASP A 328 -41.52 -15.55 -8.48
C ASP A 328 -41.80 -15.97 -7.03
N MET A 329 -41.18 -17.07 -6.61
CA MET A 329 -41.19 -17.52 -5.22
C MET A 329 -39.83 -17.18 -4.62
N ILE A 330 -39.83 -16.31 -3.60
CA ILE A 330 -38.64 -15.79 -2.93
C ILE A 330 -38.61 -16.34 -1.51
N GLY A 331 -37.56 -17.06 -1.16
CA GLY A 331 -37.44 -17.58 0.21
C GLY A 331 -36.87 -18.99 0.32
N PRO A 332 -36.70 -19.48 1.54
CA PRO A 332 -37.14 -18.86 2.78
C PRO A 332 -36.38 -17.58 3.11
N LEU A 333 -37.06 -16.60 3.71
CA LEU A 333 -36.47 -15.28 3.99
C LEU A 333 -35.41 -15.33 5.09
N ASP A 334 -35.41 -16.39 5.89
CA ASP A 334 -34.46 -16.67 6.96
C ASP A 334 -33.41 -17.72 6.55
N ALA A 335 -33.25 -17.98 5.25
CA ALA A 335 -32.22 -18.89 4.75
C ALA A 335 -30.83 -18.48 5.24
N PRO A 336 -29.93 -19.44 5.55
CA PRO A 336 -28.56 -19.08 5.90
C PRO A 336 -27.86 -18.41 4.71
N GLN A 337 -27.13 -17.34 4.99
CA GLN A 337 -26.38 -16.64 3.93
C GLN A 337 -25.33 -17.55 3.29
N PRO A 338 -25.09 -17.43 2.01
CA PRO A 338 -24.01 -18.18 1.36
C PRO A 338 -22.66 -17.94 2.05
N LYS A 339 -21.87 -19.00 2.23
CA LYS A 339 -20.51 -18.89 2.77
C LYS A 339 -19.61 -18.31 1.68
N LEU A 340 -19.33 -17.03 1.78
CA LEU A 340 -18.51 -16.31 0.82
C LEU A 340 -17.05 -16.26 1.25
N PRO A 341 -16.08 -16.19 0.32
CA PRO A 341 -14.67 -16.04 0.64
C PRO A 341 -14.41 -14.84 1.55
N GLU A 342 -13.35 -14.90 2.35
CA GLU A 342 -12.97 -13.79 3.22
C GLU A 342 -12.71 -12.52 2.41
N SER A 343 -12.06 -12.63 1.25
CA SER A 343 -11.79 -11.51 0.36
C SER A 343 -13.07 -10.78 -0.05
N HIS A 344 -14.13 -11.52 -0.38
CA HIS A 344 -15.44 -10.95 -0.71
C HIS A 344 -16.02 -10.19 0.49
N ARG A 345 -15.98 -10.81 1.68
CA ARG A 345 -16.50 -10.22 2.92
C ARG A 345 -15.72 -8.99 3.41
N ARG A 346 -14.45 -8.87 2.99
CA ARG A 346 -13.64 -7.67 3.30
C ARG A 346 -14.07 -6.46 2.48
N VAL A 347 -14.71 -6.69 1.32
CA VAL A 347 -15.22 -5.62 0.44
C VAL A 347 -16.72 -5.40 0.67
N ILE A 348 -17.52 -6.48 0.65
CA ILE A 348 -18.99 -6.42 0.77
C ILE A 348 -19.37 -6.89 2.19
N VAL A 349 -19.83 -5.95 3.01
CA VAL A 349 -20.06 -6.19 4.45
C VAL A 349 -21.18 -7.20 4.74
N ARG A 350 -22.16 -7.29 3.83
CA ARG A 350 -23.25 -8.27 3.89
C ARG A 350 -23.93 -8.36 2.53
N GLN A 351 -24.63 -9.45 2.27
CA GLN A 351 -25.44 -9.57 1.06
C GLN A 351 -26.70 -8.71 1.16
N PRO A 352 -27.04 -7.97 0.10
CA PRO A 352 -28.27 -7.16 0.12
C PRO A 352 -29.52 -8.02 0.01
N LYS A 353 -30.56 -7.65 0.73
CA LYS A 353 -31.92 -8.16 0.51
C LYS A 353 -32.57 -7.38 -0.64
N PRO A 354 -33.67 -7.89 -1.20
CA PRO A 354 -34.40 -7.13 -2.22
C PRO A 354 -34.67 -5.69 -1.80
N GLY A 355 -34.22 -4.74 -2.61
CA GLY A 355 -34.36 -3.31 -2.35
C GLY A 355 -33.25 -2.68 -1.51
N GLU A 356 -32.30 -3.46 -0.97
CA GLU A 356 -31.23 -2.94 -0.11
C GLU A 356 -29.89 -2.71 -0.84
N ALA A 357 -29.77 -3.09 -2.11
CA ALA A 357 -28.50 -3.12 -2.84
C ALA A 357 -27.72 -1.79 -2.71
N ARG A 358 -28.37 -0.67 -2.97
CA ARG A 358 -27.73 0.65 -2.91
C ARG A 358 -27.28 1.02 -1.50
N GLN A 359 -28.03 0.64 -0.48
CA GLN A 359 -27.66 0.88 0.92
C GLN A 359 -26.44 0.05 1.30
N VAL A 360 -26.44 -1.25 0.95
CA VAL A 360 -25.32 -2.16 1.25
C VAL A 360 -24.06 -1.72 0.49
N ALA A 361 -24.19 -1.27 -0.77
CA ALA A 361 -23.08 -0.70 -1.53
C ALA A 361 -22.49 0.51 -0.79
N ARG A 362 -23.33 1.43 -0.32
CA ARG A 362 -22.87 2.61 0.43
C ARG A 362 -22.08 2.21 1.68
N GLU A 363 -22.64 1.33 2.50
CA GLU A 363 -22.01 0.83 3.72
C GLU A 363 -20.65 0.16 3.42
N SER A 364 -20.62 -0.67 2.40
CA SER A 364 -19.43 -1.42 1.99
C SER A 364 -18.34 -0.52 1.43
N LEU A 365 -18.69 0.36 0.49
CA LEU A 365 -17.72 1.26 -0.16
C LEU A 365 -17.16 2.29 0.82
N ALA A 366 -17.97 2.81 1.75
CA ALA A 366 -17.47 3.73 2.77
C ALA A 366 -16.40 3.07 3.64
N GLN A 367 -16.64 1.85 4.12
CA GLN A 367 -15.71 1.11 4.96
C GLN A 367 -14.46 0.67 4.17
N PHE A 368 -14.64 0.21 2.94
CA PHE A 368 -13.54 -0.24 2.09
C PHE A 368 -12.63 0.93 1.71
N ALA A 369 -13.22 2.04 1.26
CA ALA A 369 -12.46 3.23 0.84
C ALA A 369 -11.75 3.89 2.04
N GLU A 370 -12.34 3.92 3.24
CA GLU A 370 -11.66 4.40 4.46
C GLU A 370 -10.35 3.64 4.71
N LYS A 371 -10.38 2.32 4.58
CA LYS A 371 -9.19 1.46 4.73
C LYS A 371 -8.20 1.68 3.59
N ALA A 372 -8.69 1.69 2.35
CA ALA A 372 -7.86 1.81 1.15
C ALA A 372 -7.16 3.18 1.07
N TYR A 373 -7.86 4.24 1.41
CA TYR A 373 -7.32 5.62 1.39
C TYR A 373 -6.60 5.97 2.70
N ARG A 374 -6.71 5.11 3.72
CA ARG A 374 -6.03 5.26 5.01
C ARG A 374 -6.41 6.56 5.72
N ARG A 375 -7.66 7.02 5.50
CA ARG A 375 -8.25 8.23 6.09
C ARG A 375 -9.77 8.18 5.99
N PRO A 376 -10.48 8.99 6.77
CA PRO A 376 -11.93 9.11 6.59
C PRO A 376 -12.26 9.54 5.16
N VAL A 377 -13.39 9.03 4.65
CA VAL A 377 -13.91 9.41 3.32
C VAL A 377 -15.17 10.27 3.52
N ASP A 378 -15.36 11.23 2.64
CA ASP A 378 -16.54 12.10 2.71
C ASP A 378 -17.70 11.56 1.86
N GLU A 379 -18.88 12.14 2.04
CA GLU A 379 -20.11 11.74 1.34
C GLU A 379 -19.98 11.90 -0.19
N LYS A 380 -19.22 12.88 -0.66
CA LYS A 380 -19.03 13.09 -2.11
C LYS A 380 -18.20 11.96 -2.71
N GLU A 381 -17.17 11.52 -2.00
CA GLU A 381 -16.34 10.39 -2.42
C GLU A 381 -17.16 9.10 -2.48
N VAL A 382 -17.95 8.82 -1.44
CA VAL A 382 -18.81 7.64 -1.40
C VAL A 382 -19.85 7.68 -2.51
N ASN A 383 -20.49 8.84 -2.74
CA ASN A 383 -21.50 8.99 -3.80
C ASN A 383 -20.90 8.79 -5.20
N ARG A 384 -19.64 9.24 -5.42
CA ARG A 384 -18.93 8.99 -6.68
C ARG A 384 -18.70 7.50 -6.90
N LEU A 385 -18.32 6.77 -5.85
CA LEU A 385 -18.14 5.31 -5.96
C LEU A 385 -19.47 4.60 -6.20
N LEU A 386 -20.55 5.05 -5.55
CA LEU A 386 -21.91 4.50 -5.74
C LEU A 386 -22.38 4.66 -7.19
N SER A 387 -22.01 5.74 -7.89
CA SER A 387 -22.44 5.93 -9.29
C SER A 387 -21.98 4.80 -10.21
N PHE A 388 -20.85 4.13 -9.90
CA PHE A 388 -20.40 2.96 -10.66
C PHE A 388 -21.32 1.75 -10.42
N VAL A 389 -21.77 1.56 -9.18
CA VAL A 389 -22.71 0.48 -8.85
C VAL A 389 -24.08 0.75 -9.52
N ASP A 390 -24.56 2.00 -9.39
CA ASP A 390 -25.84 2.41 -10.00
C ASP A 390 -25.81 2.23 -11.54
N MET A 391 -24.68 2.55 -12.18
CA MET A 391 -24.49 2.39 -13.64
C MET A 391 -24.59 0.93 -14.04
N VAL A 392 -23.81 0.04 -13.42
CA VAL A 392 -23.80 -1.39 -13.76
C VAL A 392 -25.19 -2.01 -13.54
N MET A 393 -25.84 -1.72 -12.41
CA MET A 393 -27.16 -2.26 -12.10
C MET A 393 -28.24 -1.68 -13.03
N GLY A 394 -28.10 -0.41 -13.44
CA GLY A 394 -28.99 0.24 -14.40
C GLY A 394 -28.93 -0.41 -15.79
N ASP A 395 -27.76 -0.92 -16.17
CA ASP A 395 -27.55 -1.64 -17.44
C ASP A 395 -27.89 -3.13 -17.33
N GLY A 396 -28.45 -3.58 -16.19
CA GLY A 396 -28.89 -4.96 -16.00
C GLY A 396 -27.83 -5.91 -15.42
N GLY A 397 -26.68 -5.39 -15.04
CA GLY A 397 -25.63 -6.17 -14.36
C GLY A 397 -25.98 -6.44 -12.89
N SER A 398 -25.22 -7.35 -12.27
CA SER A 398 -25.44 -7.73 -10.88
C SER A 398 -24.88 -6.70 -9.90
N PHE A 399 -25.32 -6.76 -8.65
CA PHE A 399 -24.80 -5.96 -7.53
C PHE A 399 -23.29 -6.17 -7.38
N GLU A 400 -22.83 -7.42 -7.47
CA GLU A 400 -21.43 -7.79 -7.29
C GLU A 400 -20.55 -7.24 -8.43
N GLU A 401 -21.04 -7.25 -9.66
CA GLU A 401 -20.34 -6.62 -10.80
C GLU A 401 -20.20 -5.11 -10.59
N GLY A 402 -21.26 -4.47 -10.11
CA GLY A 402 -21.22 -3.06 -9.72
C GLY A 402 -20.19 -2.79 -8.62
N MET A 403 -20.14 -3.66 -7.61
CA MET A 403 -19.14 -3.57 -6.54
C MET A 403 -17.71 -3.82 -7.04
N GLN A 404 -17.51 -4.73 -8.02
CA GLN A 404 -16.20 -4.91 -8.64
C GLN A 404 -15.73 -3.60 -9.30
N LEU A 405 -16.57 -3.00 -10.13
CA LEU A 405 -16.21 -1.76 -10.85
C LEU A 405 -15.93 -0.60 -9.87
N ALA A 406 -16.78 -0.42 -8.85
CA ALA A 406 -16.55 0.60 -7.83
C ALA A 406 -15.24 0.37 -7.06
N THR A 407 -14.91 -0.89 -6.77
CA THR A 407 -13.66 -1.26 -6.10
C THR A 407 -12.45 -1.01 -7.00
N GLN A 408 -12.55 -1.29 -8.31
CA GLN A 408 -11.52 -0.94 -9.29
C GLN A 408 -11.24 0.56 -9.26
N ALA A 409 -12.29 1.39 -9.24
CA ALA A 409 -12.16 2.84 -9.16
C ALA A 409 -11.41 3.28 -7.88
N VAL A 410 -11.61 2.58 -6.75
CA VAL A 410 -10.83 2.82 -5.53
C VAL A 410 -9.35 2.49 -5.75
N LEU A 411 -9.03 1.34 -6.35
CA LEU A 411 -7.66 0.84 -6.51
C LEU A 411 -6.81 1.66 -7.50
N VAL A 412 -7.45 2.36 -8.44
CA VAL A 412 -6.72 3.24 -9.38
C VAL A 412 -6.74 4.70 -8.96
N SER A 413 -7.40 5.01 -7.86
CA SER A 413 -7.48 6.38 -7.33
C SER A 413 -6.11 6.84 -6.82
N PRO A 414 -5.73 8.10 -7.07
CA PRO A 414 -4.54 8.67 -6.43
C PRO A 414 -4.58 8.54 -4.90
N HIS A 415 -5.75 8.57 -4.28
CA HIS A 415 -5.89 8.41 -2.82
C HIS A 415 -5.46 7.03 -2.34
N PHE A 416 -5.54 6.00 -3.19
CA PHE A 416 -5.02 4.67 -2.90
C PHE A 416 -3.54 4.56 -3.27
N LEU A 417 -3.18 4.99 -4.47
CA LEU A 417 -1.84 4.80 -5.04
C LEU A 417 -0.76 5.61 -4.32
N PHE A 418 -1.13 6.75 -3.70
CA PHE A 418 -0.20 7.63 -3.01
C PHE A 418 -0.52 7.70 -1.51
N ARG A 419 0.52 7.93 -0.72
CA ARG A 419 0.39 8.22 0.72
C ARG A 419 0.24 9.72 0.88
N TRP A 420 -0.98 10.17 1.18
CA TRP A 420 -1.34 11.58 1.28
C TRP A 420 -1.13 12.12 2.69
N GLU A 421 -0.49 13.26 2.78
CA GLU A 421 -0.39 14.05 3.99
C GLU A 421 -0.93 15.44 3.64
N LEU A 422 -2.24 15.59 3.80
CA LEU A 422 -2.95 16.78 3.33
C LEU A 422 -2.87 17.90 4.37
N ASP A 423 -2.10 18.93 4.07
CA ASP A 423 -2.16 20.17 4.85
C ASP A 423 -3.21 21.07 4.22
N THR A 424 -4.28 21.29 4.95
CA THR A 424 -5.38 22.17 4.51
C THR A 424 -5.07 23.65 4.73
N ARG A 425 -3.94 23.94 5.38
CA ARG A 425 -3.45 25.32 5.61
C ARG A 425 -2.31 25.60 4.63
N PRO A 426 -2.33 26.70 3.90
CA PRO A 426 -1.19 27.05 3.06
C PRO A 426 0.04 27.17 3.93
N ALA A 427 1.04 26.35 3.66
CA ALA A 427 2.29 26.36 4.40
C ALA A 427 2.99 27.70 4.18
N SER A 428 3.14 28.48 5.22
CA SER A 428 4.27 29.39 5.24
C SER A 428 5.52 28.50 5.39
N ASP A 429 6.62 28.84 4.76
CA ASP A 429 7.88 28.10 4.84
C ASP A 429 8.38 27.89 6.29
N GLU A 430 7.73 28.52 7.24
CA GLU A 430 8.12 28.55 8.65
C GLU A 430 7.26 27.67 9.58
N THR A 431 6.17 27.09 9.10
CA THR A 431 5.27 26.34 9.98
C THR A 431 5.48 24.83 9.90
N ILE A 432 5.95 24.27 10.99
CA ILE A 432 6.03 22.81 11.16
C ILE A 432 4.64 22.31 11.55
N ARG A 433 4.11 21.39 10.77
CA ARG A 433 2.82 20.75 11.04
C ARG A 433 3.03 19.38 11.68
N ARG A 434 2.33 19.12 12.76
CA ARG A 434 2.27 17.77 13.33
C ARG A 434 1.35 16.91 12.48
N LEU A 435 1.71 15.65 12.31
CA LEU A 435 0.86 14.67 11.63
C LEU A 435 -0.40 14.44 12.47
N ASN A 436 -1.52 14.27 11.81
CA ASN A 436 -2.72 13.76 12.48
C ASN A 436 -2.59 12.24 12.69
N ASP A 437 -3.52 11.67 13.46
CA ASP A 437 -3.45 10.24 13.84
C ASP A 437 -3.52 9.30 12.63
N TRP A 438 -4.26 9.64 11.59
CA TRP A 438 -4.38 8.81 10.36
C TRP A 438 -3.08 8.84 9.55
N GLU A 439 -2.49 10.02 9.41
CA GLU A 439 -1.19 10.19 8.74
C GLU A 439 -0.09 9.45 9.51
N LEU A 440 -0.11 9.57 10.85
CA LEU A 440 0.84 8.86 11.71
C LEU A 440 0.66 7.34 11.61
N ALA A 441 -0.59 6.84 11.61
CA ALA A 441 -0.87 5.41 11.43
C ALA A 441 -0.30 4.92 10.10
N SER A 442 -0.52 5.69 9.03
CA SER A 442 -0.01 5.38 7.69
C SER A 442 1.53 5.38 7.67
N ARG A 443 2.18 6.43 8.18
CA ARG A 443 3.66 6.47 8.24
C ARG A 443 4.23 5.28 9.00
N LEU A 444 3.67 5.01 10.18
CA LEU A 444 4.16 3.96 11.07
C LEU A 444 4.03 2.57 10.41
N SER A 445 2.88 2.29 9.80
CA SER A 445 2.62 0.98 9.18
C SER A 445 3.49 0.76 7.94
N TYR A 446 3.62 1.76 7.07
CA TYR A 446 4.48 1.63 5.89
C TYR A 446 5.96 1.59 6.24
N PHE A 447 6.37 2.25 7.33
CA PHE A 447 7.74 2.19 7.80
C PHE A 447 8.09 0.78 8.34
N LEU A 448 7.26 0.25 9.24
CA LEU A 448 7.57 -1.02 9.92
C LEU A 448 7.16 -2.27 9.13
N TRP A 449 6.05 -2.18 8.36
CA TRP A 449 5.44 -3.33 7.68
C TRP A 449 5.41 -3.22 6.16
N SER A 450 5.81 -2.08 5.59
CA SER A 450 5.65 -1.77 4.16
C SER A 450 4.22 -2.08 3.69
N SER A 451 3.22 -1.77 4.52
CA SER A 451 1.81 -2.07 4.26
C SER A 451 0.89 -1.06 4.96
N MET A 452 -0.41 -1.19 4.70
CA MET A 452 -1.44 -0.34 5.27
C MET A 452 -1.60 -0.56 6.79
N PRO A 453 -2.19 0.43 7.51
CA PRO A 453 -2.51 0.24 8.93
C PRO A 453 -3.48 -0.92 9.17
N ASP A 454 -3.31 -1.60 10.29
CA ASP A 454 -4.23 -2.65 10.72
C ASP A 454 -5.43 -2.08 11.51
N VAL A 455 -6.35 -2.95 11.88
CA VAL A 455 -7.58 -2.60 12.59
C VAL A 455 -7.29 -1.81 13.86
N GLU A 456 -6.23 -2.17 14.60
CA GLU A 456 -5.87 -1.49 15.85
C GLU A 456 -5.36 -0.07 15.61
N LEU A 457 -4.49 0.11 14.61
CA LEU A 457 -4.02 1.45 14.23
C LEU A 457 -5.18 2.33 13.76
N PHE A 458 -6.10 1.77 12.94
CA PHE A 458 -7.29 2.52 12.50
C PHE A 458 -8.20 2.88 13.68
N ARG A 459 -8.36 1.96 14.65
CA ARG A 459 -9.17 2.22 15.86
C ARG A 459 -8.59 3.39 16.68
N LEU A 460 -7.27 3.39 16.86
CA LEU A 460 -6.56 4.45 17.61
C LEU A 460 -6.61 5.78 16.86
N ALA A 461 -6.43 5.74 15.54
CA ALA A 461 -6.51 6.95 14.70
C ALA A 461 -7.91 7.58 14.76
N LYS A 462 -8.94 6.74 14.68
CA LYS A 462 -10.34 7.18 14.73
C LYS A 462 -10.69 7.84 16.08
N ARG A 463 -10.02 7.44 17.17
CA ARG A 463 -10.22 8.01 18.51
C ARG A 463 -9.31 9.22 18.80
N GLY A 464 -8.36 9.53 17.92
CA GLY A 464 -7.39 10.60 18.15
C GLY A 464 -6.43 10.28 19.29
N GLU A 465 -6.07 9.00 19.45
CA GLU A 465 -5.24 8.51 20.56
C GLU A 465 -3.80 8.16 20.17
N LEU A 466 -3.53 7.98 18.86
CA LEU A 466 -2.24 7.44 18.40
C LEU A 466 -1.07 8.40 18.60
N THR A 467 -1.33 9.71 18.57
CA THR A 467 -0.29 10.75 18.77
C THR A 467 0.17 10.87 20.24
N ARG A 468 -0.50 10.20 21.18
CA ARG A 468 -0.06 10.17 22.59
C ARG A 468 1.23 9.34 22.70
N PRO A 469 2.30 9.87 23.34
CA PRO A 469 3.60 9.18 23.37
C PRO A 469 3.57 7.75 23.95
N ASP A 470 2.78 7.55 25.01
CA ASP A 470 2.63 6.23 25.65
C ASP A 470 1.97 5.21 24.70
N VAL A 471 0.91 5.64 23.99
CA VAL A 471 0.18 4.82 23.02
C VAL A 471 1.09 4.51 21.82
N LEU A 472 1.76 5.54 21.28
CA LEU A 472 2.68 5.38 20.15
C LEU A 472 3.78 4.37 20.47
N ALA A 473 4.44 4.51 21.64
CA ALA A 473 5.49 3.59 22.06
C ALA A 473 4.97 2.15 22.21
N ALA A 474 3.76 1.97 22.75
CA ALA A 474 3.12 0.66 22.85
C ALA A 474 2.85 0.04 21.46
N GLN A 475 2.38 0.86 20.51
CA GLN A 475 2.13 0.38 19.15
C GLN A 475 3.43 0.03 18.43
N VAL A 476 4.49 0.81 18.59
CA VAL A 476 5.81 0.50 17.99
C VAL A 476 6.29 -0.87 18.49
N ARG A 477 6.25 -1.12 19.82
CA ARG A 477 6.66 -2.41 20.38
C ARG A 477 5.81 -3.56 19.81
N ARG A 478 4.49 -3.39 19.76
CA ARG A 478 3.57 -4.39 19.18
C ARG A 478 3.93 -4.67 17.72
N MET A 479 4.17 -3.63 16.95
CA MET A 479 4.42 -3.74 15.51
C MET A 479 5.77 -4.35 15.20
N VAL A 480 6.80 -4.07 15.99
CA VAL A 480 8.13 -4.70 15.85
C VAL A 480 8.05 -6.20 16.18
N ALA A 481 7.24 -6.58 17.17
CA ALA A 481 7.04 -7.98 17.52
C ALA A 481 6.20 -8.76 16.47
N ASP A 482 5.39 -8.07 15.66
CA ASP A 482 4.53 -8.67 14.64
C ASP A 482 5.37 -9.27 13.50
N PRO A 483 5.00 -10.46 12.95
CA PRO A 483 5.73 -11.05 11.81
C PRO A 483 5.86 -10.11 10.59
N ARG A 484 4.92 -9.19 10.38
CA ARG A 484 4.98 -8.23 9.28
C ARG A 484 6.21 -7.30 9.37
N SER A 485 6.84 -7.17 10.54
CA SER A 485 8.07 -6.37 10.69
C SER A 485 9.25 -6.92 9.89
N GLY A 486 9.16 -8.18 9.42
CA GLY A 486 10.11 -8.72 8.44
C GLY A 486 10.20 -7.87 7.17
N ALA A 487 9.16 -7.11 6.86
CA ALA A 487 9.19 -6.16 5.72
C ALA A 487 10.24 -5.05 5.93
N LEU A 488 10.48 -4.61 7.17
CA LEU A 488 11.54 -3.64 7.47
C LEU A 488 12.93 -4.26 7.18
N VAL A 489 13.10 -5.53 7.53
CA VAL A 489 14.33 -6.27 7.24
C VAL A 489 14.55 -6.35 5.72
N GLU A 490 13.54 -6.78 4.96
CA GLU A 490 13.63 -6.92 3.49
C GLU A 490 13.80 -5.59 2.77
N ASN A 491 13.03 -4.58 3.17
CA ASN A 491 12.91 -3.33 2.41
C ASN A 491 13.82 -2.21 2.91
N PHE A 492 14.19 -2.19 4.19
CA PHE A 492 15.19 -1.24 4.68
C PHE A 492 16.58 -1.89 4.71
N ALA A 493 16.79 -2.92 5.53
CA ALA A 493 18.12 -3.52 5.66
C ALA A 493 18.62 -4.12 4.34
N GLY A 494 17.68 -4.73 3.57
CA GLY A 494 18.00 -5.30 2.25
C GLY A 494 18.54 -4.27 1.26
N GLN A 495 18.09 -3.03 1.33
CA GLN A 495 18.56 -1.92 0.48
C GLN A 495 19.75 -1.21 1.11
N TRP A 496 19.66 -0.83 2.39
CA TRP A 496 20.74 -0.15 3.10
C TRP A 496 22.05 -0.92 3.00
N LEU A 497 22.03 -2.23 3.28
CA LEU A 497 23.22 -3.08 3.22
C LEU A 497 23.51 -3.62 1.79
N GLN A 498 22.67 -3.23 0.80
CA GLN A 498 22.77 -3.62 -0.62
C GLN A 498 22.67 -5.15 -0.84
N ILE A 499 22.16 -5.93 0.12
CA ILE A 499 22.09 -7.39 0.00
C ILE A 499 21.10 -7.87 -1.07
N ARG A 500 20.19 -7.00 -1.54
CA ARG A 500 19.35 -7.28 -2.72
C ARG A 500 20.19 -7.54 -3.96
N ASN A 501 21.36 -6.87 -4.08
CA ASN A 501 22.27 -7.02 -5.23
C ASN A 501 22.87 -8.43 -5.33
N LEU A 502 22.85 -9.19 -4.22
CA LEU A 502 23.36 -10.57 -4.21
C LEU A 502 22.67 -11.45 -5.26
N ALA A 503 21.41 -11.16 -5.60
CA ALA A 503 20.65 -11.89 -6.62
C ALA A 503 21.30 -11.80 -8.00
N GLY A 504 21.97 -10.69 -8.32
CA GLY A 504 22.63 -10.46 -9.61
C GLY A 504 24.12 -10.85 -9.66
N VAL A 505 24.71 -11.22 -8.52
CA VAL A 505 26.15 -11.55 -8.48
C VAL A 505 26.38 -12.94 -9.07
N THR A 506 27.34 -13.03 -9.99
CA THR A 506 27.71 -14.29 -10.65
C THR A 506 29.25 -14.52 -10.50
N PRO A 507 29.67 -15.12 -9.37
CA PRO A 507 31.09 -15.48 -9.21
C PRO A 507 31.53 -16.49 -10.27
N ASP A 508 32.80 -16.44 -10.64
CA ASP A 508 33.43 -17.35 -11.62
C ASP A 508 33.26 -18.80 -11.14
N PRO A 509 32.57 -19.67 -11.90
CA PRO A 509 32.30 -21.03 -11.42
C PRO A 509 33.52 -21.93 -11.35
N VAL A 510 34.62 -21.58 -12.05
CA VAL A 510 35.88 -22.33 -11.97
C VAL A 510 36.62 -22.00 -10.67
N LYS A 511 36.60 -20.72 -10.27
CA LYS A 511 37.27 -20.27 -9.04
C LYS A 511 36.42 -20.52 -7.78
N PHE A 512 35.09 -20.49 -7.93
CA PHE A 512 34.16 -20.65 -6.81
C PHE A 512 33.11 -21.75 -7.09
N PRO A 513 33.57 -23.01 -7.29
CA PRO A 513 32.68 -24.10 -7.70
C PRO A 513 31.62 -24.48 -6.68
N THR A 514 31.72 -24.03 -5.45
CA THR A 514 30.74 -24.31 -4.38
C THR A 514 29.65 -23.24 -4.31
N PHE A 515 29.76 -22.15 -5.10
CA PHE A 515 28.75 -21.11 -5.09
C PHE A 515 27.53 -21.52 -5.94
N ASP A 516 26.37 -21.60 -5.34
CA ASP A 516 25.10 -21.94 -6.00
C ASP A 516 23.96 -21.13 -5.40
N ASP A 517 22.75 -21.29 -5.93
CA ASP A 517 21.56 -20.57 -5.45
C ASP A 517 21.20 -20.89 -3.98
N GLY A 518 21.49 -22.13 -3.53
CA GLY A 518 21.28 -22.52 -2.14
C GLY A 518 22.21 -21.75 -1.20
N LEU A 519 23.49 -21.63 -1.57
CA LEU A 519 24.46 -20.86 -0.78
C LEU A 519 24.12 -19.36 -0.83
N ARG A 520 23.77 -18.84 -2.01
CA ARG A 520 23.33 -17.44 -2.19
C ARG A 520 22.16 -17.11 -1.25
N ALA A 521 21.13 -17.98 -1.23
CA ALA A 521 19.98 -17.84 -0.36
C ALA A 521 20.36 -17.88 1.13
N ALA A 522 21.28 -18.77 1.48
CA ALA A 522 21.74 -18.90 2.87
C ALA A 522 22.52 -17.65 3.32
N MET A 523 23.39 -17.09 2.47
CA MET A 523 24.12 -15.84 2.73
C MET A 523 23.15 -14.67 2.98
N LYS A 524 22.14 -14.54 2.12
CA LYS A 524 21.11 -13.50 2.26
C LYS A 524 20.36 -13.66 3.60
N ARG A 525 19.91 -14.89 3.88
CA ARG A 525 19.10 -15.18 5.08
C ARG A 525 19.87 -14.97 6.39
N GLU A 526 21.18 -15.23 6.40
CA GLU A 526 22.02 -14.93 7.56
C GLU A 526 21.89 -13.46 7.96
N THR A 527 22.10 -12.58 7.01
CA THR A 527 22.13 -11.13 7.26
C THR A 527 20.73 -10.60 7.65
N GLU A 528 19.69 -11.13 7.01
CA GLU A 528 18.30 -10.81 7.36
C GLU A 528 17.98 -11.20 8.81
N LEU A 529 18.29 -12.44 9.20
CA LEU A 529 18.02 -12.94 10.55
C LEU A 529 18.86 -12.20 11.59
N PHE A 530 20.09 -11.86 11.26
CA PHE A 530 20.97 -11.11 12.13
C PHE A 530 20.41 -9.69 12.40
N PHE A 531 20.01 -8.98 11.35
CA PHE A 531 19.40 -7.65 11.48
C PHE A 531 18.07 -7.76 12.26
N GLU A 532 17.26 -8.77 11.94
CA GLU A 532 15.99 -9.04 12.62
C GLU A 532 16.20 -9.23 14.13
N ALA A 533 17.24 -9.96 14.52
CA ALA A 533 17.56 -10.19 15.93
C ALA A 533 17.98 -8.89 16.63
N VAL A 534 18.84 -8.09 16.02
CA VAL A 534 19.25 -6.79 16.58
C VAL A 534 18.02 -5.90 16.80
N MET A 535 17.12 -5.84 15.82
CA MET A 535 15.90 -5.04 15.88
C MET A 535 14.91 -5.56 16.95
N LYS A 536 14.56 -6.84 16.90
CA LYS A 536 13.52 -7.42 17.77
C LYS A 536 13.94 -7.59 19.22
N GLU A 537 15.23 -7.84 19.46
CA GLU A 537 15.79 -8.01 20.81
C GLU A 537 16.22 -6.67 21.43
N ASP A 538 16.04 -5.57 20.70
CA ASP A 538 16.43 -4.21 21.12
C ASP A 538 17.91 -4.14 21.50
N ARG A 539 18.78 -4.74 20.67
CA ARG A 539 20.21 -4.86 20.93
C ARG A 539 20.93 -3.58 20.46
N SER A 540 22.16 -3.41 20.92
CA SER A 540 23.00 -2.29 20.48
C SER A 540 23.21 -2.31 18.97
N ILE A 541 23.06 -1.17 18.29
CA ILE A 541 23.35 -1.05 16.85
C ILE A 541 24.83 -1.33 16.54
N PHE A 542 25.73 -1.17 17.52
CA PHE A 542 27.15 -1.52 17.35
C PHE A 542 27.36 -3.01 17.11
N GLU A 543 26.42 -3.85 17.50
CA GLU A 543 26.46 -5.29 17.19
C GLU A 543 26.33 -5.57 15.69
N LEU A 544 25.78 -4.62 14.92
CA LEU A 544 25.81 -4.73 13.46
C LEU A 544 27.23 -4.80 12.91
N ILE A 545 28.21 -4.20 13.65
CA ILE A 545 29.61 -4.17 13.25
C ILE A 545 30.42 -5.24 13.98
N ASP A 546 30.21 -5.40 15.28
CA ASP A 546 30.97 -6.32 16.12
C ASP A 546 30.03 -7.10 17.05
N SER A 547 29.85 -8.38 16.74
CA SER A 547 28.94 -9.27 17.46
C SER A 547 29.60 -10.64 17.69
N ASP A 548 29.23 -11.28 18.79
CA ASP A 548 29.68 -12.62 19.17
C ASP A 548 28.78 -13.74 18.66
N PHE A 549 27.84 -13.43 17.72
CA PHE A 549 26.93 -14.44 17.16
C PHE A 549 26.59 -14.15 15.70
N THR A 550 26.10 -15.17 15.02
CA THR A 550 25.48 -15.07 13.70
C THR A 550 24.37 -16.14 13.57
N TYR A 551 23.75 -16.24 12.40
CA TYR A 551 22.72 -17.25 12.10
C TYR A 551 23.19 -18.16 10.95
N LEU A 552 23.27 -19.46 11.23
CA LEU A 552 23.77 -20.44 10.26
C LEU A 552 22.81 -21.62 10.09
N ASN A 553 22.76 -22.12 8.86
CA ASN A 553 22.32 -23.47 8.57
C ASN A 553 23.55 -24.32 8.23
N ASP A 554 23.39 -25.61 7.98
CA ASP A 554 24.51 -26.53 7.66
C ASP A 554 25.29 -26.11 6.41
N ARG A 555 24.60 -25.56 5.40
CA ARG A 555 25.22 -25.14 4.14
C ARG A 555 26.21 -23.99 4.36
N LEU A 556 25.75 -22.97 5.11
CA LEU A 556 26.56 -21.78 5.38
C LEU A 556 27.65 -22.05 6.42
N ALA A 557 27.37 -22.91 7.40
CA ALA A 557 28.36 -23.34 8.40
C ALA A 557 29.56 -24.03 7.73
N ARG A 558 29.28 -24.95 6.80
CA ARG A 558 30.35 -25.58 5.97
C ARG A 558 31.15 -24.56 5.17
N HIS A 559 30.47 -23.58 4.60
CA HIS A 559 31.15 -22.49 3.84
C HIS A 559 32.10 -21.68 4.74
N TYR A 560 31.71 -21.47 5.99
CA TYR A 560 32.51 -20.73 6.98
C TYR A 560 33.56 -21.61 7.71
N GLY A 561 33.52 -22.92 7.55
CA GLY A 561 34.33 -23.85 8.33
C GLY A 561 33.96 -23.90 9.81
N ILE A 562 32.66 -23.75 10.12
CA ILE A 562 32.15 -23.79 11.49
C ILE A 562 31.45 -25.13 11.69
N ASP A 563 31.94 -25.92 12.64
CA ASP A 563 31.42 -27.25 12.96
C ASP A 563 30.20 -27.19 13.89
N GLY A 564 29.49 -28.30 13.99
CA GLY A 564 28.40 -28.49 14.95
C GLY A 564 27.04 -27.95 14.51
N VAL A 565 26.91 -27.50 13.27
CA VAL A 565 25.63 -27.02 12.70
C VAL A 565 25.15 -28.02 11.65
N SER A 566 23.96 -28.60 11.84
CA SER A 566 23.40 -29.60 10.94
C SER A 566 21.94 -29.28 10.57
N GLY A 567 21.58 -29.60 9.32
CA GLY A 567 20.23 -29.45 8.79
C GLY A 567 19.96 -28.09 8.17
N PRO A 568 18.86 -27.95 7.41
CA PRO A 568 18.57 -26.76 6.61
C PRO A 568 18.07 -25.55 7.41
N GLY A 569 17.63 -25.77 8.66
CA GLY A 569 17.07 -24.70 9.50
C GLY A 569 18.15 -23.80 10.08
N PHE A 570 17.93 -22.48 10.00
CA PHE A 570 18.83 -21.50 10.61
C PHE A 570 18.72 -21.50 12.13
N ARG A 571 19.86 -21.35 12.78
CA ARG A 571 19.95 -21.21 14.24
C ARG A 571 21.02 -20.19 14.61
N ARG A 572 20.87 -19.58 15.75
CA ARG A 572 21.86 -18.66 16.31
C ARG A 572 23.09 -19.48 16.74
N VAL A 573 24.26 -19.02 16.33
CA VAL A 573 25.55 -19.68 16.60
C VAL A 573 26.50 -18.66 17.21
N SER A 574 27.09 -18.99 18.35
CA SER A 574 28.11 -18.15 18.99
C SER A 574 29.43 -18.23 18.20
N LEU A 575 30.05 -17.08 18.02
CA LEU A 575 31.34 -16.98 17.32
C LEU A 575 32.49 -17.03 18.33
N ALA A 576 33.48 -17.84 18.04
CA ALA A 576 34.65 -17.95 18.92
C ALA A 576 35.46 -16.64 18.88
N LYS A 577 35.97 -16.22 20.02
CA LYS A 577 36.88 -15.07 20.10
C LYS A 577 38.12 -15.32 19.20
N GLY A 578 38.47 -14.33 18.40
CA GLY A 578 39.59 -14.41 17.49
C GLY A 578 39.31 -15.17 16.19
N SER A 579 38.03 -15.58 15.94
CA SER A 579 37.65 -16.23 14.68
C SER A 579 37.79 -15.30 13.45
N GLY A 580 37.95 -14.01 13.68
CA GLY A 580 37.95 -13.00 12.61
C GLY A 580 36.55 -12.71 12.05
N ARG A 581 35.51 -13.18 12.75
CA ARG A 581 34.10 -12.96 12.38
C ARG A 581 33.38 -12.18 13.47
N GLY A 582 32.52 -11.24 13.03
CA GLY A 582 31.69 -10.43 13.90
C GLY A 582 30.90 -9.43 13.08
N GLY A 583 29.59 -9.44 13.18
CA GLY A 583 28.70 -8.49 12.50
C GLY A 583 28.71 -8.58 10.98
N VAL A 584 27.98 -7.65 10.35
CA VAL A 584 27.68 -7.66 8.90
C VAL A 584 28.95 -7.56 8.03
N LEU A 585 30.01 -6.93 8.52
CA LEU A 585 31.27 -6.75 7.76
C LEU A 585 31.92 -8.08 7.42
N THR A 586 31.57 -9.15 8.12
CA THR A 586 32.13 -10.48 7.90
C THR A 586 31.13 -11.47 7.32
N HIS A 587 29.88 -11.06 7.09
CA HIS A 587 28.87 -11.91 6.46
C HIS A 587 29.24 -12.18 5.00
N ALA A 588 29.06 -13.41 4.56
CA ALA A 588 29.36 -13.80 3.18
C ALA A 588 28.56 -13.01 2.15
N SER A 589 27.35 -12.59 2.47
CA SER A 589 26.55 -11.72 1.61
C SER A 589 27.29 -10.43 1.27
N ILE A 590 27.77 -9.71 2.30
CA ILE A 590 28.48 -8.43 2.16
C ILE A 590 29.83 -8.64 1.46
N LEU A 591 30.56 -9.67 1.86
CA LEU A 591 31.85 -10.00 1.26
C LEU A 591 31.70 -10.32 -0.24
N THR A 592 30.60 -10.96 -0.63
CA THR A 592 30.31 -11.33 -2.01
C THR A 592 29.92 -10.12 -2.86
N ILE A 593 28.98 -9.29 -2.40
CA ILE A 593 28.53 -8.11 -3.18
C ILE A 593 29.63 -7.05 -3.32
N THR A 594 30.61 -7.06 -2.42
CA THR A 594 31.74 -6.13 -2.47
C THR A 594 32.99 -6.74 -3.13
N SER A 595 32.83 -7.86 -3.85
CA SER A 595 33.91 -8.53 -4.57
C SER A 595 33.67 -8.47 -6.08
N ASN A 596 34.75 -8.66 -6.87
CA ASN A 596 34.66 -8.90 -8.32
C ASN A 596 34.35 -10.38 -8.57
N PRO A 597 33.82 -10.76 -9.74
CA PRO A 597 33.50 -12.17 -10.01
C PRO A 597 34.64 -13.14 -9.82
N THR A 598 35.87 -12.70 -10.07
CA THR A 598 37.09 -13.55 -10.07
C THR A 598 37.98 -13.37 -8.84
N ARG A 599 37.75 -12.30 -8.03
CA ARG A 599 38.66 -11.95 -6.92
C ARG A 599 37.98 -11.02 -5.91
N THR A 600 38.53 -10.96 -4.73
CA THR A 600 38.12 -9.97 -3.73
C THR A 600 38.48 -8.54 -4.21
N SER A 601 37.74 -7.54 -3.74
CA SER A 601 38.02 -6.13 -4.04
C SER A 601 38.04 -5.30 -2.75
N PRO A 602 39.25 -5.05 -2.20
CA PRO A 602 39.35 -4.14 -1.04
C PRO A 602 38.80 -2.73 -1.32
N VAL A 603 38.95 -2.27 -2.57
CA VAL A 603 38.44 -0.94 -2.99
C VAL A 603 36.92 -0.88 -2.90
N ASN A 604 36.22 -1.85 -3.50
CA ASN A 604 34.75 -1.91 -3.43
C ASN A 604 34.29 -2.05 -1.99
N ARG A 605 35.00 -2.84 -1.18
CA ARG A 605 34.66 -3.02 0.23
C ARG A 605 34.86 -1.74 1.03
N GLY A 606 35.98 -1.03 0.81
CA GLY A 606 36.23 0.26 1.44
C GLY A 606 35.19 1.30 1.04
N LYS A 607 34.85 1.36 -0.24
CA LYS A 607 33.78 2.24 -0.74
C LYS A 607 32.44 1.94 -0.04
N TRP A 608 32.06 0.66 0.01
CA TRP A 608 30.81 0.23 0.66
C TRP A 608 30.78 0.64 2.15
N ILE A 609 31.90 0.49 2.87
CA ILE A 609 31.98 0.90 4.29
C ILE A 609 31.77 2.41 4.42
N LEU A 610 32.45 3.20 3.58
CA LEU A 610 32.32 4.66 3.60
C LEU A 610 30.88 5.10 3.29
N GLU A 611 30.26 4.50 2.26
CA GLU A 611 28.92 4.86 1.82
C GLU A 611 27.83 4.38 2.78
N GLU A 612 27.82 3.07 3.09
CA GLU A 612 26.67 2.45 3.77
C GLU A 612 26.79 2.50 5.30
N ILE A 613 27.99 2.41 5.85
CA ILE A 613 28.16 2.39 7.32
C ILE A 613 28.48 3.80 7.86
N LEU A 614 29.37 4.53 7.18
CA LEU A 614 29.83 5.83 7.66
C LEU A 614 29.07 7.03 7.07
N GLY A 615 28.30 6.82 5.99
CA GLY A 615 27.55 7.90 5.33
C GLY A 615 28.43 8.98 4.72
N THR A 616 29.68 8.63 4.40
CA THR A 616 30.69 9.55 3.84
C THR A 616 31.20 8.99 2.50
N PRO A 617 30.37 9.05 1.43
CA PRO A 617 30.78 8.50 0.13
C PRO A 617 32.06 9.15 -0.37
N PRO A 618 33.03 8.35 -0.88
CA PRO A 618 34.26 8.93 -1.42
C PRO A 618 33.95 9.73 -2.69
N PRO A 619 34.77 10.72 -3.02
CA PRO A 619 34.63 11.43 -4.30
C PRO A 619 34.79 10.47 -5.48
N PRO A 620 34.19 10.77 -6.64
CA PRO A 620 34.41 9.93 -7.82
C PRO A 620 35.91 9.89 -8.18
N PRO A 621 36.38 8.77 -8.72
CA PRO A 621 37.81 8.70 -9.11
C PRO A 621 38.13 9.77 -10.16
N PRO A 622 39.33 10.35 -10.12
CA PRO A 622 39.75 11.27 -11.16
C PRO A 622 39.66 10.60 -12.55
N PRO A 623 39.33 11.36 -13.61
CA PRO A 623 39.07 10.77 -14.93
C PRO A 623 40.32 10.12 -15.58
N ASP A 624 41.49 10.47 -15.11
CA ASP A 624 42.75 9.98 -15.69
C ASP A 624 43.33 8.74 -14.98
N VAL A 625 42.63 8.20 -13.97
CA VAL A 625 43.08 7.00 -13.25
C VAL A 625 42.65 5.76 -14.04
N GLY A 626 43.62 5.06 -14.59
CA GLY A 626 43.41 3.79 -15.31
C GLY A 626 42.91 2.67 -14.39
N GLU A 627 42.22 1.69 -14.96
CA GLU A 627 41.77 0.52 -14.23
C GLU A 627 42.95 -0.35 -13.77
N LEU A 628 42.77 -1.10 -12.69
CA LEU A 628 43.75 -2.05 -12.22
C LEU A 628 43.92 -3.15 -13.30
N GLU A 629 45.13 -3.35 -13.77
CA GLU A 629 45.42 -4.35 -14.82
C GLU A 629 45.02 -5.77 -14.38
N GLU A 630 44.19 -6.41 -15.18
CA GLU A 630 43.64 -7.76 -14.94
C GLU A 630 44.21 -8.82 -15.92
N ASN A 631 45.25 -8.49 -16.68
CA ASN A 631 45.86 -9.47 -17.59
C ASN A 631 46.58 -10.60 -16.81
N GLU A 632 46.78 -11.73 -17.47
CA GLU A 632 47.38 -12.92 -16.84
C GLU A 632 48.79 -12.66 -16.27
N GLU A 633 49.56 -11.81 -16.92
CA GLU A 633 50.90 -11.44 -16.44
C GLU A 633 50.86 -10.62 -15.16
N ALA A 634 49.89 -9.71 -15.05
CA ALA A 634 49.68 -8.92 -13.82
C ALA A 634 49.24 -9.80 -12.67
N ILE A 635 48.40 -10.83 -12.94
CA ILE A 635 47.90 -11.77 -11.92
C ILE A 635 49.05 -12.59 -11.32
N THR A 636 50.07 -12.93 -12.12
CA THR A 636 51.21 -13.73 -11.65
C THR A 636 52.32 -12.90 -10.99
N SER A 637 52.27 -11.57 -11.05
CA SER A 637 53.33 -10.67 -10.58
C SER A 637 53.18 -10.19 -9.11
N GLY A 638 52.87 -11.09 -8.19
CA GLY A 638 52.80 -10.78 -6.76
C GLY A 638 51.39 -10.82 -6.16
N THR A 639 51.28 -10.52 -4.88
CA THR A 639 50.02 -10.52 -4.16
C THR A 639 49.12 -9.35 -4.58
N LEU A 640 47.83 -9.48 -4.39
CA LEU A 640 46.87 -8.39 -4.66
C LEU A 640 47.26 -7.10 -3.91
N ARG A 641 47.76 -7.24 -2.69
CA ARG A 641 48.24 -6.10 -1.88
C ARG A 641 49.38 -5.36 -2.58
N GLU A 642 50.40 -6.10 -3.05
CA GLU A 642 51.54 -5.51 -3.76
C GLU A 642 51.11 -4.80 -5.05
N ARG A 643 50.16 -5.37 -5.76
CA ARG A 643 49.61 -4.75 -6.99
C ARG A 643 48.87 -3.45 -6.68
N LEU A 644 48.04 -3.43 -5.61
CA LEU A 644 47.32 -2.23 -5.17
C LEU A 644 48.32 -1.12 -4.73
N GLU A 645 49.41 -1.49 -4.02
CA GLU A 645 50.43 -0.55 -3.61
C GLU A 645 51.16 0.07 -4.81
N LYS A 646 51.49 -0.75 -5.84
CA LYS A 646 52.07 -0.25 -7.10
C LYS A 646 51.10 0.69 -7.84
N HIS A 647 49.79 0.35 -7.88
CA HIS A 647 48.80 1.18 -8.54
C HIS A 647 48.64 2.53 -7.82
N ARG A 648 48.69 2.53 -6.48
CA ARG A 648 48.62 3.74 -5.66
C ARG A 648 49.81 4.67 -5.87
N ALA A 649 50.97 4.13 -6.21
CA ALA A 649 52.20 4.89 -6.43
C ALA A 649 52.26 5.61 -7.78
N LYS A 650 51.39 5.27 -8.74
CA LYS A 650 51.21 5.95 -10.02
C LYS A 650 50.19 7.11 -9.86
#